data_f2c14fce7e1c38a2970ffabaeee0b8b2
#
_entry.id   f2c14fce7e1c38a2970ffabaeee0b8b2
#
_cell.length_a   1.000
_cell.length_b   1.000
_cell.length_c   1.000
_cell.angle_alpha   90.00
_cell.angle_beta   90.00
_cell.angle_gamma   90.00
#
_symmetry.space_group_name_H-M   'P 1'
#
loop_
_entity.id
_entity.type
_entity.pdbx_description
1 polymer ?
#
loop_
_entity_poly.entity_id
_entity_poly.type
_entity_poly.pdbx_seq_one_letter_code
_entity_poly.pdbx_strand_id
1 'polypeptide(L)'
;MSDRPNTPLLDLVTRPADLKQFSDSQLAQIAGELRSETVSAVSVTGGHLGAGLGVVELTVALHAVFDTPRDKIIWDVGHQCYPHKILTERRDRIRTLRMKEGLSGFTKRSESLFDPFGAAHSSTSISAALGFAVARDLGGNIPEGLGDAIAVIGDGSMSAGMAFEAMNNAGHLGKRLIVILNDNEMSIAPPVGALSSYLSRLYAEEPFQELKAAAKGAVSLLPEPFREGAKRAKEMLKGMTIGGTLFEELGFSYIGPIDGHDMEQLLPLLRTVKARATGPILLHVLTKKGKGYAPAEAARDKGHATARFDVVTGKQHKTPSNAPSYTSVFGKTLVDEASRDDKIVAVTAAMPDGTGLNLFAERYTSRCFDVGIAEQHGVTFSAALAAGGLKPFCAMYSTFLQRGYDQVVHDVAIQRLPVRFAIDRAGLVGADGATHAGSFDIAYLSNLPDMVVMAAADEAELVHMVATAVAYDDGPIAFRYPRGEGVGVDLPERGEVLEIGKGRMIQAGSRVAILSFGTRLAEVQKAAEALASKGITPTIADARFAKPLDQAMILELASSHEAMITIEEGAIGGFGSHVAQLLADQGIFDSGIKFRSMVLPDTFIDQSGPADMYEIAGMNAPQIEAKVLEVLGIATIGEKRA
;
A
#
# COMPACT_ATOMS: atom_id res chain seq x y z
N MET A 1 -25.13 17.51 -2.17
CA MET A 1 -25.04 16.22 -2.88
C MET A 1 -24.60 16.56 -4.28
N SER A 2 -23.47 16.05 -4.78
CA SER A 2 -23.15 16.23 -6.20
C SER A 2 -24.20 15.49 -7.01
N ASP A 3 -24.93 16.17 -7.91
CA ASP A 3 -25.88 15.51 -8.78
C ASP A 3 -25.13 14.42 -9.56
N ARG A 4 -25.76 13.25 -9.67
CA ARG A 4 -25.20 12.18 -10.51
C ARG A 4 -25.10 12.70 -11.95
N PRO A 5 -24.02 12.40 -12.67
CA PRO A 5 -23.89 12.82 -14.07
C PRO A 5 -24.98 12.14 -14.91
N ASN A 6 -25.32 12.75 -16.04
CA ASN A 6 -26.19 12.14 -17.03
C ASN A 6 -25.44 11.03 -17.77
N THR A 7 -25.91 9.79 -17.68
CA THR A 7 -25.20 8.58 -18.14
C THR A 7 -26.14 7.61 -18.84
N PRO A 8 -26.80 8.04 -19.95
CA PRO A 8 -27.92 7.30 -20.55
C PRO A 8 -27.58 5.89 -21.05
N LEU A 9 -26.34 5.65 -21.53
CA LEU A 9 -25.93 4.30 -21.93
C LEU A 9 -25.39 3.49 -20.75
N LEU A 10 -24.64 4.10 -19.86
CA LEU A 10 -24.14 3.42 -18.65
C LEU A 10 -25.30 3.01 -17.71
N ASP A 11 -26.42 3.71 -17.75
CA ASP A 11 -27.62 3.36 -16.98
C ASP A 11 -28.26 2.04 -17.44
N LEU A 12 -27.96 1.60 -18.68
CA LEU A 12 -28.39 0.31 -19.22
C LEU A 12 -27.42 -0.83 -18.87
N VAL A 13 -26.26 -0.53 -18.27
CA VAL A 13 -25.25 -1.51 -17.88
C VAL A 13 -25.41 -1.86 -16.41
N THR A 14 -25.93 -3.03 -16.12
CA THR A 14 -26.05 -3.55 -14.75
C THR A 14 -24.90 -4.50 -14.42
N ARG A 15 -24.38 -5.23 -15.41
CA ARG A 15 -23.27 -6.17 -15.31
C ARG A 15 -22.44 -6.21 -16.59
N PRO A 16 -21.20 -6.70 -16.54
CA PRO A 16 -20.31 -6.68 -17.70
C PRO A 16 -20.87 -7.34 -18.96
N ALA A 17 -21.69 -8.37 -18.83
CA ALA A 17 -22.30 -9.06 -19.98
C ALA A 17 -23.15 -8.12 -20.85
N ASP A 18 -23.74 -7.08 -20.27
CA ASP A 18 -24.58 -6.12 -20.99
C ASP A 18 -23.77 -5.31 -22.01
N LEU A 19 -22.46 -5.09 -21.76
CA LEU A 19 -21.56 -4.38 -22.67
C LEU A 19 -21.45 -5.02 -24.06
N LYS A 20 -21.69 -6.32 -24.18
CA LYS A 20 -21.62 -7.05 -25.45
C LYS A 20 -22.73 -6.71 -26.43
N GLN A 21 -23.77 -6.02 -25.97
CA GLN A 21 -24.92 -5.63 -26.80
C GLN A 21 -24.70 -4.27 -27.50
N PHE A 22 -23.66 -3.52 -27.11
CA PHE A 22 -23.37 -2.19 -27.63
C PHE A 22 -22.39 -2.24 -28.81
N SER A 23 -22.58 -1.32 -29.75
CA SER A 23 -21.62 -1.06 -30.84
C SER A 23 -20.32 -0.45 -30.26
N ASP A 24 -19.24 -0.49 -31.05
CA ASP A 24 -17.95 0.07 -30.64
C ASP A 24 -18.06 1.58 -30.35
N SER A 25 -18.87 2.32 -31.08
CA SER A 25 -19.15 3.76 -30.84
C SER A 25 -19.91 3.98 -29.51
N GLN A 26 -20.88 3.12 -29.20
CA GLN A 26 -21.61 3.17 -27.93
C GLN A 26 -20.70 2.80 -26.75
N LEU A 27 -19.79 1.84 -26.91
CA LEU A 27 -18.78 1.50 -25.89
C LEU A 27 -17.85 2.69 -25.62
N ALA A 28 -17.47 3.46 -26.65
CA ALA A 28 -16.70 4.68 -26.46
C ALA A 28 -17.50 5.77 -25.70
N GLN A 29 -18.81 5.90 -25.96
CA GLN A 29 -19.68 6.78 -25.19
C GLN A 29 -19.80 6.30 -23.72
N ILE A 30 -20.00 5.01 -23.47
CA ILE A 30 -20.03 4.42 -22.12
C ILE A 30 -18.73 4.72 -21.36
N ALA A 31 -17.57 4.69 -22.02
CA ALA A 31 -16.29 5.07 -21.38
C ALA A 31 -16.31 6.54 -20.93
N GLY A 32 -16.85 7.46 -21.73
CA GLY A 32 -17.02 8.86 -21.35
C GLY A 32 -17.96 9.05 -20.14
N GLU A 33 -19.08 8.34 -20.13
CA GLU A 33 -20.07 8.36 -19.05
C GLU A 33 -19.49 7.73 -17.77
N LEU A 34 -18.78 6.62 -17.88
CA LEU A 34 -18.10 5.95 -16.78
C LEU A 34 -17.02 6.83 -16.14
N ARG A 35 -16.28 7.61 -16.95
CA ARG A 35 -15.34 8.62 -16.46
C ARG A 35 -16.05 9.66 -15.59
N SER A 36 -17.15 10.20 -16.09
CA SER A 36 -17.95 11.21 -15.38
C SER A 36 -18.52 10.67 -14.07
N GLU A 37 -19.02 9.43 -14.05
CA GLU A 37 -19.50 8.75 -12.85
C GLU A 37 -18.36 8.51 -11.84
N THR A 38 -17.17 8.10 -12.32
CA THR A 38 -15.99 7.91 -11.47
C THR A 38 -15.56 9.21 -10.80
N VAL A 39 -15.46 10.32 -11.54
CA VAL A 39 -15.12 11.65 -10.99
C VAL A 39 -16.14 12.06 -9.93
N SER A 40 -17.45 11.95 -10.24
CA SER A 40 -18.53 12.31 -9.33
C SER A 40 -18.50 11.45 -8.05
N ALA A 41 -18.26 10.14 -8.15
CA ALA A 41 -18.20 9.26 -6.99
C ALA A 41 -17.01 9.60 -6.09
N VAL A 42 -15.82 9.74 -6.66
CA VAL A 42 -14.59 10.00 -5.91
C VAL A 42 -14.57 11.42 -5.33
N SER A 43 -15.27 12.40 -5.92
CA SER A 43 -15.39 13.73 -5.34
C SER A 43 -16.00 13.71 -3.93
N VAL A 44 -16.88 12.75 -3.65
CA VAL A 44 -17.56 12.57 -2.36
C VAL A 44 -16.75 11.74 -1.38
N THR A 45 -16.04 10.74 -1.89
CA THR A 45 -15.35 9.74 -1.04
C THR A 45 -13.86 10.06 -0.83
N GLY A 46 -13.26 10.75 -1.78
CA GLY A 46 -11.81 10.73 -1.96
C GLY A 46 -11.32 9.39 -2.50
N GLY A 47 -10.04 9.26 -2.79
CA GLY A 47 -9.42 8.01 -3.23
C GLY A 47 -8.45 8.16 -4.39
N HIS A 48 -8.20 7.06 -5.11
CA HIS A 48 -7.23 6.98 -6.20
C HIS A 48 -7.89 7.35 -7.55
N LEU A 49 -8.18 8.65 -7.74
CA LEU A 49 -8.90 9.14 -8.91
C LEU A 49 -8.12 8.94 -10.21
N GLY A 50 -6.88 9.45 -10.23
CA GLY A 50 -6.10 9.53 -11.46
C GLY A 50 -5.78 8.18 -12.09
N ALA A 51 -5.49 7.18 -11.26
CA ALA A 51 -5.25 5.81 -11.72
C ALA A 51 -6.49 5.19 -12.38
N GLY A 52 -7.68 5.37 -11.76
CA GLY A 52 -8.95 4.92 -12.32
C GLY A 52 -9.27 5.59 -13.66
N LEU A 53 -9.06 6.91 -13.75
CA LEU A 53 -9.31 7.67 -15.00
C LEU A 53 -8.40 7.26 -16.15
N GLY A 54 -7.18 6.81 -15.85
CA GLY A 54 -6.23 6.32 -16.85
C GLY A 54 -6.66 5.02 -17.52
N VAL A 55 -7.51 4.22 -16.91
CA VAL A 55 -7.89 2.88 -17.40
C VAL A 55 -9.37 2.75 -17.75
N VAL A 56 -10.10 3.85 -17.93
CA VAL A 56 -11.55 3.79 -18.20
C VAL A 56 -11.83 3.05 -19.50
N GLU A 57 -11.20 3.43 -20.62
CA GLU A 57 -11.36 2.78 -21.91
C GLU A 57 -10.91 1.33 -21.87
N LEU A 58 -9.77 1.06 -21.25
CA LEU A 58 -9.25 -0.29 -21.08
C LEU A 58 -10.23 -1.16 -20.28
N THR A 59 -10.84 -0.63 -19.22
CA THR A 59 -11.82 -1.35 -18.39
C THR A 59 -13.07 -1.71 -19.21
N VAL A 60 -13.63 -0.74 -19.96
CA VAL A 60 -14.78 -1.00 -20.83
C VAL A 60 -14.44 -2.04 -21.88
N ALA A 61 -13.30 -1.91 -22.56
CA ALA A 61 -12.86 -2.83 -23.60
C ALA A 61 -12.65 -4.26 -23.07
N LEU A 62 -12.02 -4.40 -21.90
CA LEU A 62 -11.82 -5.70 -21.27
C LEU A 62 -13.14 -6.40 -20.94
N HIS A 63 -14.08 -5.69 -20.32
CA HIS A 63 -15.38 -6.27 -19.98
C HIS A 63 -16.30 -6.48 -21.20
N ALA A 64 -16.15 -5.72 -22.27
CA ALA A 64 -16.87 -5.94 -23.52
C ALA A 64 -16.35 -7.18 -24.28
N VAL A 65 -15.05 -7.45 -24.21
CA VAL A 65 -14.41 -8.53 -24.96
C VAL A 65 -14.38 -9.84 -24.16
N PHE A 66 -13.97 -9.83 -22.90
CA PHE A 66 -13.81 -11.03 -22.07
C PHE A 66 -15.09 -11.42 -21.34
N ASP A 67 -15.21 -12.70 -20.98
CA ASP A 67 -16.43 -13.26 -20.37
C ASP A 67 -16.29 -13.32 -18.85
N THR A 68 -16.22 -12.12 -18.20
CA THR A 68 -16.15 -12.06 -16.74
C THR A 68 -17.50 -12.39 -16.08
N PRO A 69 -17.53 -13.11 -14.93
CA PRO A 69 -16.40 -13.47 -14.07
C PRO A 69 -15.68 -14.79 -14.44
N ARG A 70 -16.07 -15.48 -15.52
CA ARG A 70 -15.38 -16.69 -15.98
C ARG A 70 -13.93 -16.39 -16.36
N ASP A 71 -13.70 -15.40 -17.21
CA ASP A 71 -12.38 -14.86 -17.49
C ASP A 71 -11.93 -14.01 -16.28
N LYS A 72 -10.71 -14.22 -15.81
CA LYS A 72 -10.18 -13.63 -14.57
C LYS A 72 -9.35 -12.40 -14.87
N ILE A 73 -9.85 -11.22 -14.54
CA ILE A 73 -9.10 -9.96 -14.60
C ILE A 73 -8.51 -9.67 -13.23
N ILE A 74 -7.19 -9.63 -13.14
CA ILE A 74 -6.44 -9.32 -11.92
C ILE A 74 -5.81 -7.95 -12.06
N TRP A 75 -6.27 -6.99 -11.26
CA TRP A 75 -5.76 -5.63 -11.22
C TRP A 75 -4.58 -5.56 -10.25
N ASP A 76 -3.38 -5.25 -10.77
CA ASP A 76 -2.20 -5.05 -9.92
C ASP A 76 -2.39 -3.80 -9.04
N VAL A 77 -2.02 -3.87 -7.77
CA VAL A 77 -2.37 -2.89 -6.73
C VAL A 77 -3.89 -2.74 -6.55
N GLY A 78 -4.64 -2.69 -7.62
CA GLY A 78 -6.10 -2.54 -7.58
C GLY A 78 -6.61 -1.13 -7.27
N HIS A 79 -5.73 -0.13 -7.17
CA HIS A 79 -6.11 1.28 -6.93
C HIS A 79 -6.80 1.93 -8.14
N GLN A 80 -6.66 1.36 -9.33
CA GLN A 80 -7.33 1.77 -10.58
C GLN A 80 -8.70 1.12 -10.79
N CYS A 81 -9.20 0.29 -9.85
CA CYS A 81 -10.37 -0.56 -10.04
C CYS A 81 -11.74 0.14 -9.93
N TYR A 82 -11.83 1.46 -9.75
CA TYR A 82 -13.11 2.14 -9.57
C TYR A 82 -14.04 2.03 -10.78
N PRO A 83 -13.58 2.24 -12.02
CA PRO A 83 -14.37 1.93 -13.22
C PRO A 83 -14.82 0.47 -13.27
N HIS A 84 -13.94 -0.46 -12.92
CA HIS A 84 -14.26 -1.88 -12.83
C HIS A 84 -15.40 -2.14 -11.81
N LYS A 85 -15.35 -1.54 -10.61
CA LYS A 85 -16.41 -1.69 -9.61
C LYS A 85 -17.76 -1.16 -10.09
N ILE A 86 -17.76 -0.03 -10.81
CA ILE A 86 -18.98 0.55 -11.38
C ILE A 86 -19.61 -0.42 -12.40
N LEU A 87 -18.82 -1.04 -13.28
CA LEU A 87 -19.32 -1.97 -14.30
C LEU A 87 -19.68 -3.36 -13.75
N THR A 88 -19.27 -3.68 -12.52
CA THR A 88 -19.42 -5.00 -11.92
C THR A 88 -20.38 -5.00 -10.72
N GLU A 89 -21.62 -4.55 -10.94
CA GLU A 89 -22.76 -4.62 -10.01
C GLU A 89 -22.62 -3.79 -8.72
N ARG A 90 -21.63 -2.86 -8.65
CA ARG A 90 -21.35 -2.07 -7.43
C ARG A 90 -21.57 -0.57 -7.62
N ARG A 91 -22.17 -0.15 -8.73
CA ARG A 91 -22.39 1.26 -9.06
C ARG A 91 -23.20 1.99 -7.99
N ASP A 92 -24.25 1.36 -7.46
CA ASP A 92 -25.12 1.99 -6.45
C ASP A 92 -24.40 2.23 -5.13
N ARG A 93 -23.39 1.44 -4.83
CA ARG A 93 -22.56 1.53 -3.64
C ARG A 93 -21.27 2.32 -3.85
N ILE A 94 -20.95 2.77 -5.06
CA ILE A 94 -19.64 3.38 -5.36
C ILE A 94 -19.36 4.63 -4.50
N ARG A 95 -20.40 5.34 -4.06
CA ARG A 95 -20.27 6.51 -3.16
C ARG A 95 -20.07 6.15 -1.69
N THR A 96 -19.90 4.87 -1.37
CA THR A 96 -19.46 4.36 -0.06
C THR A 96 -18.00 3.90 -0.08
N LEU A 97 -17.29 4.16 -1.16
CA LEU A 97 -15.91 3.72 -1.37
C LEU A 97 -15.00 4.21 -0.23
N ARG A 98 -14.22 3.31 0.36
CA ARG A 98 -13.26 3.58 1.44
C ARG A 98 -13.90 4.08 2.75
N MET A 99 -15.20 3.94 2.91
CA MET A 99 -15.95 4.29 4.13
C MET A 99 -16.26 3.03 4.96
N LYS A 100 -16.63 3.24 6.22
CA LYS A 100 -17.11 2.18 7.12
C LYS A 100 -18.27 1.41 6.46
N GLU A 101 -18.21 0.08 6.45
CA GLU A 101 -19.20 -0.82 5.83
C GLU A 101 -19.42 -0.58 4.32
N GLY A 102 -18.59 0.24 3.71
CA GLY A 102 -18.63 0.57 2.29
C GLY A 102 -17.73 -0.32 1.44
N LEU A 103 -17.54 0.10 0.19
CA LEU A 103 -16.67 -0.60 -0.74
C LEU A 103 -15.19 -0.36 -0.41
N SER A 104 -14.37 -1.41 -0.55
CA SER A 104 -12.92 -1.32 -0.46
C SER A 104 -12.35 -0.41 -1.56
N GLY A 105 -11.25 0.29 -1.27
CA GLY A 105 -10.49 1.07 -2.24
C GLY A 105 -9.73 0.22 -3.27
N PHE A 106 -9.71 -1.10 -3.11
CA PHE A 106 -9.00 -2.07 -3.93
C PHE A 106 -9.92 -3.23 -4.30
N THR A 107 -9.48 -4.15 -5.18
CA THR A 107 -10.21 -5.38 -5.44
C THR A 107 -10.20 -6.27 -4.19
N LYS A 108 -11.36 -6.86 -3.87
CA LYS A 108 -11.55 -7.67 -2.66
C LYS A 108 -12.47 -8.85 -2.97
N ARG A 109 -11.95 -10.10 -2.85
CA ARG A 109 -12.70 -11.32 -3.17
C ARG A 109 -14.03 -11.47 -2.45
N SER A 110 -14.10 -11.06 -1.19
CA SER A 110 -15.34 -11.12 -0.40
C SER A 110 -16.38 -10.06 -0.80
N GLU A 111 -16.01 -9.10 -1.66
CA GLU A 111 -16.88 -8.02 -2.10
C GLU A 111 -17.62 -8.38 -3.39
N SER A 112 -16.99 -9.13 -4.29
CA SER A 112 -17.56 -9.44 -5.61
C SER A 112 -16.91 -10.66 -6.26
N LEU A 113 -17.70 -11.44 -7.01
CA LEU A 113 -17.21 -12.54 -7.88
C LEU A 113 -16.33 -12.02 -9.02
N PHE A 114 -16.45 -10.75 -9.37
CA PHE A 114 -15.63 -10.10 -10.39
C PHE A 114 -14.24 -9.67 -9.88
N ASP A 115 -14.00 -9.80 -8.59
CA ASP A 115 -12.70 -9.61 -7.95
C ASP A 115 -12.06 -10.99 -7.66
N PRO A 116 -11.52 -11.70 -8.65
CA PRO A 116 -11.06 -13.09 -8.46
C PRO A 116 -9.88 -13.18 -7.50
N PHE A 117 -9.13 -12.09 -7.35
CA PHE A 117 -7.99 -11.99 -6.46
C PHE A 117 -7.95 -10.61 -5.77
N GLY A 118 -7.69 -10.59 -4.47
CA GLY A 118 -7.53 -9.37 -3.71
C GLY A 118 -6.20 -8.67 -4.05
N ALA A 119 -6.20 -7.35 -3.97
CA ALA A 119 -5.00 -6.55 -4.22
C ALA A 119 -4.83 -5.46 -3.16
N ALA A 120 -3.83 -4.67 -3.28
CA ALA A 120 -3.45 -3.40 -2.66
C ALA A 120 -1.93 -3.26 -2.56
N HIS A 121 -1.20 -4.37 -2.51
CA HIS A 121 0.26 -4.39 -2.73
C HIS A 121 0.55 -4.68 -4.19
N SER A 122 1.62 -4.06 -4.72
CA SER A 122 1.98 -4.16 -6.13
C SER A 122 2.60 -5.50 -6.52
N SER A 123 2.65 -5.74 -7.83
CA SER A 123 3.54 -6.72 -8.48
C SER A 123 3.12 -8.19 -8.31
N THR A 124 1.89 -8.43 -7.81
CA THR A 124 1.37 -9.79 -7.56
C THR A 124 0.50 -10.32 -8.70
N SER A 125 0.04 -9.45 -9.61
CA SER A 125 -0.99 -9.79 -10.59
C SER A 125 -0.56 -10.85 -11.60
N ILE A 126 0.70 -10.79 -12.08
CA ILE A 126 1.21 -11.78 -13.06
C ILE A 126 1.28 -13.17 -12.41
N SER A 127 1.80 -13.27 -11.18
CA SER A 127 1.84 -14.54 -10.43
C SER A 127 0.45 -15.10 -10.21
N ALA A 128 -0.50 -14.26 -9.79
CA ALA A 128 -1.87 -14.68 -9.55
C ALA A 128 -2.56 -15.15 -10.84
N ALA A 129 -2.40 -14.39 -11.94
CA ALA A 129 -2.96 -14.76 -13.24
C ALA A 129 -2.33 -16.03 -13.80
N LEU A 130 -1.03 -16.23 -13.63
CA LEU A 130 -0.36 -17.49 -13.99
C LEU A 130 -0.94 -18.67 -13.20
N GLY A 131 -1.19 -18.49 -11.89
CA GLY A 131 -1.85 -19.50 -11.05
C GLY A 131 -3.24 -19.87 -11.58
N PHE A 132 -4.06 -18.88 -11.99
CA PHE A 132 -5.37 -19.15 -12.62
C PHE A 132 -5.25 -19.87 -13.98
N ALA A 133 -4.27 -19.50 -14.80
CA ALA A 133 -4.02 -20.16 -16.09
C ALA A 133 -3.64 -21.63 -15.88
N VAL A 134 -2.78 -21.91 -14.92
CA VAL A 134 -2.39 -23.29 -14.57
C VAL A 134 -3.57 -24.06 -13.99
N ALA A 135 -4.34 -23.46 -13.08
CA ALA A 135 -5.53 -24.09 -12.50
C ALA A 135 -6.57 -24.46 -13.57
N ARG A 136 -6.80 -23.57 -14.56
CA ARG A 136 -7.66 -23.84 -15.71
C ARG A 136 -7.18 -25.09 -16.49
N ASP A 137 -5.89 -25.11 -16.82
CA ASP A 137 -5.30 -26.18 -17.65
C ASP A 137 -5.27 -27.54 -16.93
N LEU A 138 -5.24 -27.53 -15.61
CA LEU A 138 -5.32 -28.74 -14.76
C LEU A 138 -6.76 -29.15 -14.42
N GLY A 139 -7.76 -28.49 -15.00
CA GLY A 139 -9.17 -28.82 -14.76
C GLY A 139 -9.71 -28.33 -13.42
N GLY A 140 -9.13 -27.27 -12.85
CA GLY A 140 -9.65 -26.60 -11.67
C GLY A 140 -11.11 -26.21 -11.87
N ASN A 141 -11.93 -26.36 -10.84
CA ASN A 141 -13.36 -26.10 -10.91
C ASN A 141 -13.78 -25.13 -9.79
N ILE A 142 -14.38 -24.01 -10.19
CA ILE A 142 -15.03 -23.04 -9.33
C ILE A 142 -16.40 -22.65 -9.92
N PRO A 143 -17.36 -22.18 -9.12
CA PRO A 143 -18.73 -21.91 -9.60
C PRO A 143 -18.80 -21.03 -10.84
N GLU A 144 -17.95 -20.00 -10.92
CA GLU A 144 -17.91 -19.06 -12.05
C GLU A 144 -17.20 -19.62 -13.28
N GLY A 145 -16.56 -20.77 -13.18
CA GLY A 145 -15.70 -21.36 -14.18
C GLY A 145 -14.33 -20.66 -14.29
N LEU A 146 -13.43 -21.27 -15.05
CA LEU A 146 -12.10 -20.76 -15.36
C LEU A 146 -11.96 -20.55 -16.87
N GLY A 147 -11.77 -19.29 -17.27
CA GLY A 147 -11.51 -18.86 -18.63
C GLY A 147 -10.10 -18.32 -18.81
N ASP A 148 -9.97 -17.24 -19.57
CA ASP A 148 -8.70 -16.53 -19.74
C ASP A 148 -8.25 -15.87 -18.44
N ALA A 149 -6.95 -15.87 -18.20
CA ALA A 149 -6.33 -15.15 -17.10
C ALA A 149 -5.63 -13.89 -17.62
N ILE A 150 -6.03 -12.73 -17.09
CA ILE A 150 -5.58 -11.42 -17.54
C ILE A 150 -5.00 -10.67 -16.33
N ALA A 151 -3.73 -10.31 -16.38
CA ALA A 151 -3.09 -9.41 -15.42
C ALA A 151 -3.02 -8.01 -16.00
N VAL A 152 -3.51 -7.00 -15.29
CA VAL A 152 -3.33 -5.58 -15.64
C VAL A 152 -2.35 -4.98 -14.64
N ILE A 153 -1.13 -4.71 -15.09
CA ILE A 153 -0.02 -4.25 -14.25
C ILE A 153 0.50 -2.90 -14.74
N GLY A 154 0.76 -1.98 -13.80
CA GLY A 154 1.39 -0.69 -14.10
C GLY A 154 2.91 -0.81 -14.30
N ASP A 155 3.48 0.12 -15.07
CA ASP A 155 4.92 0.25 -15.32
C ASP A 155 5.76 0.31 -14.03
N GLY A 156 5.31 1.08 -13.03
CA GLY A 156 5.94 1.12 -11.70
C GLY A 156 5.95 -0.22 -10.98
N SER A 157 4.88 -1.00 -11.07
CA SER A 157 4.77 -2.33 -10.46
C SER A 157 5.61 -3.38 -11.17
N MET A 158 5.96 -3.17 -12.44
CA MET A 158 6.84 -4.06 -13.20
C MET A 158 8.29 -4.02 -12.71
N SER A 159 8.69 -3.01 -11.95
CA SER A 159 10.06 -2.87 -11.44
C SER A 159 10.39 -3.80 -10.27
N ALA A 160 9.40 -4.40 -9.61
CA ALA A 160 9.62 -5.29 -8.47
C ALA A 160 10.09 -6.70 -8.90
N GLY A 161 10.93 -7.32 -8.08
CA GLY A 161 11.48 -8.65 -8.32
C GLY A 161 10.42 -9.70 -8.62
N MET A 162 9.31 -9.72 -7.86
CA MET A 162 8.23 -10.69 -8.06
C MET A 162 7.62 -10.63 -9.47
N ALA A 163 7.54 -9.46 -10.12
CA ALA A 163 7.05 -9.35 -11.49
C ALA A 163 8.00 -10.05 -12.47
N PHE A 164 9.32 -9.90 -12.29
CA PHE A 164 10.33 -10.61 -13.09
C PHE A 164 10.31 -12.12 -12.84
N GLU A 165 10.20 -12.56 -11.59
CA GLU A 165 10.07 -13.98 -11.22
C GLU A 165 8.85 -14.60 -11.89
N ALA A 166 7.71 -13.91 -11.85
CA ALA A 166 6.47 -14.36 -12.47
C ALA A 166 6.58 -14.43 -14.00
N MET A 167 7.17 -13.43 -14.65
CA MET A 167 7.39 -13.44 -16.10
C MET A 167 8.34 -14.57 -16.51
N ASN A 168 9.47 -14.74 -15.82
CA ASN A 168 10.41 -15.82 -16.09
C ASN A 168 9.73 -17.20 -16.00
N ASN A 169 8.91 -17.42 -14.96
CA ASN A 169 8.17 -18.67 -14.81
C ASN A 169 7.06 -18.83 -15.85
N ALA A 170 6.34 -17.76 -16.18
CA ALA A 170 5.27 -17.79 -17.19
C ALA A 170 5.80 -18.14 -18.58
N GLY A 171 6.95 -17.57 -18.97
CA GLY A 171 7.61 -17.91 -20.23
C GLY A 171 8.06 -19.37 -20.29
N HIS A 172 8.65 -19.89 -19.19
CA HIS A 172 9.03 -21.31 -19.09
C HIS A 172 7.83 -22.24 -19.20
N LEU A 173 6.73 -21.95 -18.52
CA LEU A 173 5.53 -22.79 -18.53
C LEU A 173 4.74 -22.69 -19.85
N GLY A 174 4.92 -21.63 -20.64
CA GLY A 174 4.27 -21.42 -21.92
C GLY A 174 2.73 -21.39 -21.86
N LYS A 175 2.14 -21.08 -20.69
CA LYS A 175 0.69 -21.09 -20.51
C LYS A 175 0.04 -19.89 -21.16
N ARG A 176 -1.20 -20.07 -21.65
CA ARG A 176 -2.01 -18.96 -22.15
C ARG A 176 -2.33 -18.00 -21.00
N LEU A 177 -1.60 -16.89 -20.98
CA LEU A 177 -1.68 -15.80 -20.01
C LEU A 177 -1.64 -14.48 -20.78
N ILE A 178 -2.49 -13.53 -20.43
CA ILE A 178 -2.51 -12.20 -21.02
C ILE A 178 -2.03 -11.21 -19.95
N VAL A 179 -0.89 -10.60 -20.18
CA VAL A 179 -0.36 -9.51 -19.34
C VAL A 179 -0.57 -8.20 -20.07
N ILE A 180 -1.27 -7.26 -19.47
CA ILE A 180 -1.48 -5.91 -19.98
C ILE A 180 -0.59 -4.98 -19.17
N LEU A 181 0.50 -4.53 -19.77
CA LEU A 181 1.35 -3.48 -19.23
C LEU A 181 0.68 -2.14 -19.47
N ASN A 182 0.11 -1.56 -18.43
CA ASN A 182 -0.49 -0.24 -18.41
C ASN A 182 0.60 0.80 -18.12
N ASP A 183 1.24 1.29 -19.16
CA ASP A 183 2.31 2.28 -19.07
C ASP A 183 1.72 3.69 -19.10
N ASN A 184 1.88 4.42 -18.01
CA ASN A 184 1.40 5.80 -17.88
C ASN A 184 2.51 6.78 -17.45
N GLU A 185 3.76 6.34 -17.55
CA GLU A 185 4.97 7.09 -17.17
C GLU A 185 4.93 7.64 -15.74
N MET A 186 4.14 7.04 -14.85
CA MET A 186 4.01 7.46 -13.46
C MET A 186 3.74 6.28 -12.53
N SER A 187 4.58 6.17 -11.49
CA SER A 187 4.28 5.43 -10.28
C SER A 187 3.51 6.34 -9.27
N ILE A 188 3.75 6.20 -7.98
CA ILE A 188 3.35 7.14 -6.93
C ILE A 188 4.16 8.44 -7.08
N ALA A 189 5.46 8.30 -7.39
CA ALA A 189 6.41 9.34 -7.78
C ALA A 189 6.78 9.19 -9.27
N PRO A 190 7.52 10.15 -9.86
CA PRO A 190 8.11 9.97 -11.19
C PRO A 190 8.88 8.65 -11.26
N PRO A 191 8.81 7.93 -12.38
CA PRO A 191 9.40 6.61 -12.49
C PRO A 191 10.92 6.66 -12.36
N VAL A 192 11.48 5.68 -11.65
CA VAL A 192 12.91 5.52 -11.44
C VAL A 192 13.40 4.19 -12.03
N GLY A 193 14.68 4.14 -12.42
CA GLY A 193 15.34 2.92 -12.85
C GLY A 193 15.42 2.72 -14.36
N ALA A 194 16.27 1.76 -14.75
CA ALA A 194 16.58 1.49 -16.16
C ALA A 194 15.40 0.92 -16.94
N LEU A 195 14.48 0.21 -16.28
CA LEU A 195 13.29 -0.35 -16.95
C LEU A 195 12.39 0.76 -17.48
N SER A 196 12.17 1.82 -16.71
CA SER A 196 11.39 2.98 -17.17
C SER A 196 12.02 3.63 -18.41
N SER A 197 13.35 3.83 -18.38
CA SER A 197 14.10 4.34 -19.54
C SER A 197 14.03 3.38 -20.74
N TYR A 198 13.97 2.08 -20.51
CA TYR A 198 13.80 1.08 -21.55
C TYR A 198 12.41 1.17 -22.19
N LEU A 199 11.35 1.26 -21.39
CA LEU A 199 9.96 1.41 -21.89
C LEU A 199 9.80 2.70 -22.69
N SER A 200 10.34 3.82 -22.19
CA SER A 200 10.32 5.10 -22.94
C SER A 200 11.04 5.03 -24.27
N ARG A 201 12.15 4.26 -24.38
CA ARG A 201 12.83 4.03 -25.67
C ARG A 201 11.98 3.21 -26.65
N LEU A 202 11.29 2.17 -26.17
CA LEU A 202 10.37 1.41 -27.03
C LEU A 202 9.29 2.29 -27.66
N TYR A 203 8.96 3.41 -27.01
CA TYR A 203 8.01 4.41 -27.54
C TYR A 203 8.68 5.44 -28.47
N ALA A 204 9.91 5.88 -28.15
CA ALA A 204 10.59 7.01 -28.79
C ALA A 204 11.34 6.67 -30.08
N GLU A 205 11.48 5.39 -30.46
CA GLU A 205 12.18 5.01 -31.68
C GLU A 205 11.43 5.52 -32.92
N GLU A 206 11.91 6.64 -33.46
CA GLU A 206 11.36 7.33 -34.64
C GLU A 206 11.12 6.41 -35.87
N PRO A 207 11.94 5.39 -36.18
CA PRO A 207 11.65 4.49 -37.29
C PRO A 207 10.29 3.79 -37.19
N PHE A 208 9.80 3.59 -35.97
CA PHE A 208 8.52 2.93 -35.73
C PHE A 208 7.31 3.87 -36.01
N GLN A 209 7.45 5.16 -35.69
CA GLN A 209 6.39 6.17 -35.96
C GLN A 209 6.29 6.49 -37.45
N GLU A 210 7.40 6.66 -38.13
CA GLU A 210 7.45 6.90 -39.59
C GLU A 210 6.99 5.68 -40.40
N LEU A 211 7.42 4.47 -40.00
CA LEU A 211 7.00 3.22 -40.62
C LEU A 211 5.50 2.97 -40.42
N LYS A 212 4.96 3.34 -39.25
CA LYS A 212 3.52 3.24 -38.94
C LYS A 212 2.68 4.21 -39.78
N ALA A 213 3.17 5.43 -39.97
CA ALA A 213 2.53 6.44 -40.83
C ALA A 213 2.60 6.05 -42.32
N ALA A 214 3.75 5.61 -42.80
CA ALA A 214 3.95 5.14 -44.15
C ALA A 214 3.18 3.84 -44.46
N ALA A 215 3.11 2.89 -43.52
CA ALA A 215 2.35 1.66 -43.67
C ALA A 215 0.83 1.90 -43.68
N LYS A 216 0.33 2.85 -42.89
CA LYS A 216 -1.09 3.22 -42.88
C LYS A 216 -1.51 3.86 -44.20
N GLY A 217 -0.64 4.68 -44.82
CA GLY A 217 -0.84 5.30 -46.13
C GLY A 217 -0.73 4.31 -47.30
N ALA A 218 0.25 3.41 -47.28
CA ALA A 218 0.49 2.47 -48.37
C ALA A 218 -0.50 1.30 -48.42
N VAL A 219 -0.93 0.78 -47.26
CA VAL A 219 -1.89 -0.35 -47.16
C VAL A 219 -3.31 0.08 -47.59
N SER A 220 -3.67 1.35 -47.38
CA SER A 220 -4.97 1.86 -47.80
C SER A 220 -5.11 2.04 -49.34
N LEU A 221 -3.99 2.06 -50.05
CA LEU A 221 -3.92 2.24 -51.51
C LEU A 221 -3.78 0.93 -52.29
N LEU A 222 -3.63 -0.23 -51.62
CA LEU A 222 -3.44 -1.51 -52.31
C LEU A 222 -4.77 -2.24 -52.56
N PRO A 223 -4.97 -2.86 -53.74
CA PRO A 223 -6.09 -3.75 -54.01
C PRO A 223 -6.13 -4.96 -53.09
N GLU A 224 -7.33 -5.49 -52.77
CA GLU A 224 -7.62 -6.57 -51.81
C GLU A 224 -6.64 -7.76 -51.88
N PRO A 225 -6.26 -8.36 -53.01
CA PRO A 225 -5.37 -9.53 -53.03
C PRO A 225 -3.93 -9.22 -52.60
N PHE A 226 -3.49 -7.96 -52.61
CA PHE A 226 -2.16 -7.54 -52.17
C PHE A 226 -2.08 -7.19 -50.68
N ARG A 227 -3.21 -6.97 -50.02
CA ARG A 227 -3.27 -6.68 -48.58
C ARG A 227 -2.80 -7.84 -47.72
N GLU A 228 -3.06 -9.10 -48.11
CA GLU A 228 -2.56 -10.28 -47.42
C GLU A 228 -1.05 -10.47 -47.59
N GLY A 229 -0.51 -10.19 -48.77
CA GLY A 229 0.94 -10.19 -49.04
C GLY A 229 1.66 -9.12 -48.23
N ALA A 230 1.08 -7.91 -48.16
CA ALA A 230 1.61 -6.81 -47.36
C ALA A 230 1.58 -7.12 -45.81
N LYS A 231 0.54 -7.85 -45.35
CA LYS A 231 0.51 -8.35 -43.97
C LYS A 231 1.63 -9.36 -43.68
N ARG A 232 1.89 -10.33 -44.57
CA ARG A 232 2.98 -11.30 -44.44
C ARG A 232 4.36 -10.64 -44.54
N ALA A 233 4.53 -9.65 -45.43
CA ALA A 233 5.76 -8.88 -45.51
C ALA A 233 5.99 -8.03 -44.23
N LYS A 234 4.92 -7.51 -43.63
CA LYS A 234 4.98 -6.79 -42.34
C LYS A 234 5.34 -7.71 -41.17
N GLU A 235 4.87 -8.95 -41.18
CA GLU A 235 5.28 -9.98 -40.19
C GLU A 235 6.72 -10.42 -40.40
N MET A 236 7.20 -10.50 -41.65
CA MET A 236 8.59 -10.82 -42.00
C MET A 236 9.54 -9.66 -41.62
N LEU A 237 9.14 -8.41 -41.85
CA LEU A 237 9.90 -7.22 -41.44
C LEU A 237 9.93 -7.03 -39.91
N LYS A 238 8.92 -7.47 -39.19
CA LYS A 238 8.95 -7.55 -37.71
C LYS A 238 10.04 -8.52 -37.21
N GLY A 239 10.31 -9.61 -37.93
CA GLY A 239 11.37 -10.55 -37.61
C GLY A 239 12.78 -10.10 -37.99
N MET A 240 12.93 -9.00 -38.73
CA MET A 240 14.23 -8.49 -39.23
C MET A 240 14.70 -7.19 -38.56
N THR A 241 13.90 -6.57 -37.70
CA THR A 241 14.30 -5.36 -36.98
C THR A 241 14.69 -5.67 -35.54
N ILE A 242 16.01 -5.70 -35.34
CA ILE A 242 16.73 -5.41 -34.08
C ILE A 242 16.27 -6.25 -32.86
N GLY A 243 17.13 -7.09 -32.35
CA GLY A 243 17.11 -7.85 -31.09
C GLY A 243 15.80 -7.82 -30.30
N GLY A 244 15.24 -8.99 -30.00
CA GLY A 244 13.96 -9.13 -29.31
C GLY A 244 13.84 -8.23 -28.07
N THR A 245 12.63 -7.78 -27.77
CA THR A 245 12.39 -7.05 -26.51
C THR A 245 12.75 -7.94 -25.32
N LEU A 246 13.04 -7.34 -24.17
CA LEU A 246 13.22 -8.08 -22.91
C LEU A 246 12.10 -9.10 -22.67
N PHE A 247 10.89 -8.75 -23.05
CA PHE A 247 9.71 -9.60 -22.86
C PHE A 247 9.71 -10.82 -23.79
N GLU A 248 10.17 -10.66 -25.02
CA GLU A 248 10.31 -11.76 -25.98
C GLU A 248 11.42 -12.73 -25.56
N GLU A 249 12.52 -12.23 -25.03
CA GLU A 249 13.59 -13.06 -24.43
C GLU A 249 13.08 -13.86 -23.22
N LEU A 250 12.12 -13.33 -22.48
CA LEU A 250 11.42 -14.04 -21.40
C LEU A 250 10.32 -14.98 -21.89
N GLY A 251 10.13 -15.13 -23.20
CA GLY A 251 9.17 -16.08 -23.80
C GLY A 251 7.75 -15.54 -24.00
N PHE A 252 7.55 -14.22 -23.90
CA PHE A 252 6.26 -13.59 -24.19
C PHE A 252 6.14 -13.17 -25.66
N SER A 253 4.96 -13.28 -26.23
CA SER A 253 4.64 -12.56 -27.47
C SER A 253 4.36 -11.11 -27.13
N TYR A 254 5.24 -10.20 -27.54
CA TYR A 254 5.09 -8.76 -27.28
C TYR A 254 4.23 -8.09 -28.34
N ILE A 255 3.24 -7.29 -27.91
CA ILE A 255 2.36 -6.51 -28.78
C ILE A 255 2.29 -5.07 -28.24
N GLY A 256 2.62 -4.10 -29.05
CA GLY A 256 2.53 -2.70 -28.67
C GLY A 256 3.78 -1.90 -29.05
N PRO A 257 3.91 -0.66 -28.52
CA PRO A 257 2.93 0.02 -27.69
C PRO A 257 1.70 0.48 -28.49
N ILE A 258 0.53 0.53 -27.83
CA ILE A 258 -0.73 1.03 -28.42
C ILE A 258 -1.35 2.10 -27.52
N ASP A 259 -2.16 2.99 -28.11
CA ASP A 259 -2.91 4.00 -27.36
C ASP A 259 -4.09 3.34 -26.62
N GLY A 260 -4.03 3.33 -25.28
CA GLY A 260 -5.06 2.77 -24.41
C GLY A 260 -6.34 3.60 -24.30
N HIS A 261 -6.35 4.80 -24.87
CA HIS A 261 -7.52 5.67 -24.95
C HIS A 261 -8.23 5.60 -26.32
N ASP A 262 -7.65 4.88 -27.29
CA ASP A 262 -8.22 4.70 -28.62
C ASP A 262 -9.02 3.38 -28.68
N MET A 263 -10.34 3.47 -28.49
CA MET A 263 -11.26 2.32 -28.52
C MET A 263 -11.30 1.64 -29.89
N GLU A 264 -11.06 2.38 -30.99
CA GLU A 264 -11.05 1.82 -32.36
C GLU A 264 -9.85 0.88 -32.59
N GLN A 265 -8.74 1.10 -31.88
CA GLN A 265 -7.58 0.21 -31.90
C GLN A 265 -7.70 -0.89 -30.84
N LEU A 266 -8.13 -0.54 -29.62
CA LEU A 266 -8.11 -1.41 -28.45
C LEU A 266 -9.09 -2.58 -28.58
N LEU A 267 -10.35 -2.35 -29.01
CA LEU A 267 -11.37 -3.38 -29.13
C LEU A 267 -11.01 -4.48 -30.14
N PRO A 268 -10.65 -4.17 -31.41
CA PRO A 268 -10.27 -5.19 -32.38
C PRO A 268 -9.02 -5.97 -31.97
N LEU A 269 -8.07 -5.30 -31.31
CA LEU A 269 -6.86 -5.95 -30.82
C LEU A 269 -7.17 -6.95 -29.71
N LEU A 270 -7.93 -6.58 -28.69
CA LEU A 270 -8.31 -7.49 -27.62
C LEU A 270 -9.15 -8.67 -28.12
N ARG A 271 -10.06 -8.45 -29.08
CA ARG A 271 -10.79 -9.53 -29.76
C ARG A 271 -9.84 -10.49 -30.47
N THR A 272 -8.81 -9.97 -31.12
CA THR A 272 -7.79 -10.79 -31.81
C THR A 272 -6.93 -11.57 -30.81
N VAL A 273 -6.51 -10.94 -29.72
CA VAL A 273 -5.75 -11.58 -28.64
C VAL A 273 -6.60 -12.71 -28.03
N LYS A 274 -7.86 -12.44 -27.69
CA LYS A 274 -8.78 -13.46 -27.17
C LYS A 274 -8.92 -14.67 -28.09
N ALA A 275 -9.04 -14.42 -29.40
CA ALA A 275 -9.28 -15.48 -30.39
C ALA A 275 -8.01 -16.29 -30.72
N ARG A 276 -6.82 -15.71 -30.64
CA ARG A 276 -5.59 -16.29 -31.23
C ARG A 276 -4.46 -16.58 -30.25
N ALA A 277 -4.52 -16.07 -29.01
CA ALA A 277 -3.46 -16.32 -28.03
C ALA A 277 -3.36 -17.81 -27.69
N THR A 278 -2.15 -18.37 -27.75
CA THR A 278 -1.88 -19.77 -27.38
C THR A 278 -0.88 -19.91 -26.25
N GLY A 279 -0.02 -18.90 -26.04
CA GLY A 279 0.99 -18.82 -24.98
C GLY A 279 0.88 -17.51 -24.20
N PRO A 280 1.91 -17.14 -23.45
CA PRO A 280 1.94 -15.88 -22.73
C PRO A 280 2.10 -14.70 -23.69
N ILE A 281 1.26 -13.68 -23.51
CA ILE A 281 1.27 -12.43 -24.29
C ILE A 281 1.49 -11.26 -23.33
N LEU A 282 2.35 -10.31 -23.73
CA LEU A 282 2.45 -9.01 -23.10
C LEU A 282 1.93 -7.94 -24.07
N LEU A 283 0.82 -7.33 -23.70
CA LEU A 283 0.22 -6.22 -24.41
C LEU A 283 0.63 -4.90 -23.75
N HIS A 284 1.46 -4.10 -24.42
CA HIS A 284 1.92 -2.80 -23.92
C HIS A 284 0.93 -1.72 -24.33
N VAL A 285 0.29 -1.09 -23.35
CA VAL A 285 -0.79 -0.11 -23.52
C VAL A 285 -0.36 1.20 -22.87
N LEU A 286 -0.29 2.26 -23.68
CA LEU A 286 0.02 3.61 -23.21
C LEU A 286 -1.25 4.28 -22.72
N THR A 287 -1.24 4.79 -21.51
CA THR A 287 -2.36 5.52 -20.92
C THR A 287 -1.89 6.84 -20.29
N LYS A 288 -2.84 7.65 -19.87
CA LYS A 288 -2.56 8.91 -19.20
C LYS A 288 -3.31 8.98 -17.88
N LYS A 289 -2.58 9.01 -16.78
CA LYS A 289 -3.13 9.16 -15.44
C LYS A 289 -3.92 10.47 -15.32
N GLY A 290 -5.15 10.41 -14.79
CA GLY A 290 -6.05 11.56 -14.68
C GLY A 290 -6.78 11.96 -15.98
N LYS A 291 -6.69 11.17 -17.04
CA LYS A 291 -7.25 11.44 -18.38
C LYS A 291 -8.70 11.91 -18.35
N GLY A 292 -8.95 13.04 -19.03
CA GLY A 292 -10.28 13.59 -19.23
C GLY A 292 -10.85 14.37 -18.04
N TYR A 293 -10.02 14.62 -17.00
CA TYR A 293 -10.36 15.52 -15.90
C TYR A 293 -9.24 16.54 -15.69
N ALA A 294 -9.41 17.74 -16.22
CA ALA A 294 -8.37 18.77 -16.25
C ALA A 294 -7.69 19.06 -14.91
N PRO A 295 -8.41 19.13 -13.76
CA PRO A 295 -7.74 19.32 -12.47
C PRO A 295 -6.78 18.18 -12.10
N ALA A 296 -7.11 16.93 -12.42
CA ALA A 296 -6.21 15.80 -12.16
C ALA A 296 -5.03 15.79 -13.14
N GLU A 297 -5.28 16.09 -14.41
CA GLU A 297 -4.21 16.19 -15.42
C GLU A 297 -3.19 17.29 -15.11
N ALA A 298 -3.62 18.40 -14.49
CA ALA A 298 -2.76 19.51 -14.09
C ALA A 298 -2.01 19.26 -12.75
N ALA A 299 -2.55 18.42 -11.87
CA ALA A 299 -1.95 18.14 -10.57
C ALA A 299 -0.58 17.43 -10.70
N ARG A 300 0.35 17.72 -9.79
CA ARG A 300 1.70 17.09 -9.76
C ARG A 300 1.61 15.57 -9.60
N ASP A 301 0.71 15.10 -8.71
CA ASP A 301 0.45 13.69 -8.44
C ASP A 301 -0.57 13.04 -9.40
N LYS A 302 -1.05 13.81 -10.38
CA LYS A 302 -2.09 13.37 -11.33
C LYS A 302 -3.34 12.80 -10.65
N GLY A 303 -3.66 13.28 -9.44
CA GLY A 303 -4.77 12.77 -8.64
C GLY A 303 -4.54 11.34 -8.13
N HIS A 304 -3.30 11.00 -7.80
CA HIS A 304 -2.97 9.67 -7.27
C HIS A 304 -3.71 9.37 -5.97
N ALA A 305 -3.74 10.35 -5.04
CA ALA A 305 -4.49 10.25 -3.79
C ALA A 305 -5.23 11.57 -3.53
N THR A 306 -6.54 11.59 -3.75
CA THR A 306 -7.36 12.79 -3.57
C THR A 306 -8.17 12.72 -2.29
N ALA A 307 -8.25 13.84 -1.55
CA ALA A 307 -9.30 14.04 -0.57
C ALA A 307 -10.65 14.28 -1.27
N ARG A 308 -11.73 14.51 -0.53
CA ARG A 308 -12.99 15.01 -1.09
C ARG A 308 -12.73 16.33 -1.81
N PHE A 309 -13.39 16.56 -2.95
CA PHE A 309 -13.12 17.75 -3.76
C PHE A 309 -14.38 18.25 -4.49
N ASP A 310 -14.35 19.51 -4.88
CA ASP A 310 -15.35 20.09 -5.75
C ASP A 310 -15.08 19.68 -7.21
N VAL A 311 -16.07 19.10 -7.88
CA VAL A 311 -15.92 18.53 -9.23
C VAL A 311 -15.55 19.58 -10.29
N VAL A 312 -16.05 20.82 -10.16
CA VAL A 312 -15.84 21.87 -11.16
C VAL A 312 -14.44 22.46 -11.05
N THR A 313 -13.99 22.73 -9.84
CA THR A 313 -12.72 23.43 -9.58
C THR A 313 -11.57 22.50 -9.29
N GLY A 314 -11.82 21.24 -8.92
CA GLY A 314 -10.82 20.31 -8.45
C GLY A 314 -10.29 20.63 -7.02
N LYS A 315 -10.82 21.66 -6.35
CA LYS A 315 -10.34 22.08 -5.02
C LYS A 315 -10.67 21.01 -3.99
N GLN A 316 -9.61 20.48 -3.35
CA GLN A 316 -9.74 19.48 -2.30
C GLN A 316 -10.12 20.11 -0.95
N HIS A 317 -11.00 19.44 -0.23
CA HIS A 317 -11.39 19.79 1.14
C HIS A 317 -10.42 19.13 2.12
N LYS A 318 -9.50 19.92 2.67
CA LYS A 318 -8.59 19.46 3.73
C LYS A 318 -9.14 19.92 5.08
N THR A 319 -9.22 19.00 6.03
CA THR A 319 -9.51 19.37 7.42
C THR A 319 -8.29 20.10 7.99
N PRO A 320 -8.48 21.27 8.63
CA PRO A 320 -7.39 21.93 9.35
C PRO A 320 -6.83 21.02 10.44
N SER A 321 -5.53 20.99 10.59
CA SER A 321 -4.85 20.27 11.67
C SER A 321 -4.24 21.24 12.66
N ASN A 322 -4.28 20.89 13.95
CA ASN A 322 -3.66 21.67 15.03
C ASN A 322 -2.23 21.20 15.35
N ALA A 323 -1.77 20.11 14.74
CA ALA A 323 -0.46 19.53 14.95
C ALA A 323 0.18 19.14 13.61
N PRO A 324 1.52 19.06 13.53
CA PRO A 324 2.19 18.53 12.35
C PRO A 324 1.94 17.03 12.23
N SER A 325 1.98 16.50 11.00
CA SER A 325 1.94 15.05 10.80
C SER A 325 3.25 14.39 11.23
N TYR A 326 3.16 13.16 11.74
CA TYR A 326 4.36 12.37 12.11
C TYR A 326 5.35 12.26 10.96
N THR A 327 4.87 12.01 9.74
CA THR A 327 5.69 11.98 8.51
C THR A 327 6.48 13.28 8.32
N SER A 328 5.83 14.44 8.54
CA SER A 328 6.49 15.74 8.42
C SER A 328 7.51 15.98 9.54
N VAL A 329 7.21 15.54 10.76
CA VAL A 329 8.15 15.62 11.90
C VAL A 329 9.38 14.77 11.61
N PHE A 330 9.20 13.51 11.19
CA PHE A 330 10.32 12.65 10.81
C PHE A 330 11.19 13.28 9.72
N GLY A 331 10.58 13.70 8.59
CA GLY A 331 11.33 14.26 7.47
C GLY A 331 12.14 15.51 7.84
N LYS A 332 11.56 16.44 8.61
CA LYS A 332 12.25 17.65 9.10
C LYS A 332 13.38 17.31 10.06
N THR A 333 13.12 16.44 11.04
CA THR A 333 14.14 16.02 12.01
C THR A 333 15.31 15.34 11.31
N LEU A 334 15.05 14.47 10.32
CA LEU A 334 16.12 13.82 9.55
C LEU A 334 16.95 14.83 8.74
N VAL A 335 16.32 15.86 8.17
CA VAL A 335 17.02 16.96 7.48
C VAL A 335 17.93 17.71 8.44
N ASP A 336 17.45 18.00 9.65
CA ASP A 336 18.21 18.71 10.67
C ASP A 336 19.40 17.87 11.18
N GLU A 337 19.22 16.60 11.44
CA GLU A 337 20.31 15.69 11.81
C GLU A 337 21.34 15.52 10.68
N ALA A 338 20.89 15.40 9.44
CA ALA A 338 21.77 15.29 8.26
C ALA A 338 22.57 16.56 7.96
N SER A 339 22.18 17.70 8.53
CA SER A 339 22.96 18.94 8.47
C SER A 339 24.22 18.89 9.34
N ARG A 340 24.26 17.97 10.33
CA ARG A 340 25.35 17.80 11.31
C ARG A 340 26.18 16.56 11.07
N ASP A 341 25.64 15.58 10.32
CA ASP A 341 26.31 14.32 9.99
C ASP A 341 26.13 14.00 8.51
N ASP A 342 27.18 14.11 7.75
CA ASP A 342 27.22 13.87 6.30
C ASP A 342 27.15 12.38 5.91
N LYS A 343 27.30 11.48 6.88
CA LYS A 343 27.13 10.04 6.68
C LYS A 343 25.67 9.61 6.59
N ILE A 344 24.71 10.46 7.03
CA ILE A 344 23.29 10.15 6.96
C ILE A 344 22.84 10.13 5.51
N VAL A 345 22.27 9.01 5.09
CA VAL A 345 21.66 8.80 3.78
C VAL A 345 20.25 8.22 3.96
N ALA A 346 19.37 8.46 3.00
CA ALA A 346 17.98 8.04 3.07
C ALA A 346 17.62 7.12 1.89
N VAL A 347 16.87 6.06 2.16
CA VAL A 347 16.40 5.08 1.18
C VAL A 347 14.88 4.92 1.33
N THR A 348 14.15 4.98 0.21
CA THR A 348 12.70 4.69 0.16
C THR A 348 12.37 3.84 -1.06
N ALA A 349 11.23 3.14 -1.00
CA ALA A 349 10.71 2.33 -2.10
C ALA A 349 9.49 3.01 -2.73
N ALA A 350 9.72 3.92 -3.69
CA ALA A 350 8.72 4.68 -4.45
C ALA A 350 7.79 5.58 -3.60
N MET A 351 8.15 5.88 -2.35
CA MET A 351 7.27 6.58 -1.41
C MET A 351 7.92 7.84 -0.78
N PRO A 352 8.60 8.72 -1.54
CA PRO A 352 9.28 9.87 -0.95
C PRO A 352 8.33 10.81 -0.20
N ASP A 353 7.20 11.18 -0.78
CA ASP A 353 6.21 12.05 -0.13
C ASP A 353 5.54 11.34 1.06
N GLY A 354 5.24 10.06 0.89
CA GLY A 354 4.58 9.25 1.91
C GLY A 354 5.41 8.99 3.16
N THR A 355 6.72 8.97 3.04
CA THR A 355 7.68 8.79 4.15
C THR A 355 8.32 10.10 4.62
N GLY A 356 8.00 11.25 4.00
CA GLY A 356 8.60 12.55 4.32
C GLY A 356 10.01 12.74 3.76
N LEU A 357 10.54 11.77 3.00
CA LEU A 357 11.88 11.86 2.39
C LEU A 357 11.95 12.83 1.20
N ASN A 358 10.81 13.31 0.69
CA ASN A 358 10.79 14.43 -0.25
C ASN A 358 11.49 15.66 0.34
N LEU A 359 11.31 15.97 1.64
CA LEU A 359 12.00 17.05 2.33
C LEU A 359 13.51 16.82 2.38
N PHE A 360 13.93 15.59 2.61
CA PHE A 360 15.34 15.21 2.60
C PHE A 360 15.93 15.30 1.19
N ALA A 361 15.23 14.80 0.17
CA ALA A 361 15.67 14.82 -1.22
C ALA A 361 15.83 16.24 -1.78
N GLU A 362 14.96 17.19 -1.38
CA GLU A 362 15.06 18.59 -1.75
C GLU A 362 16.35 19.25 -1.23
N ARG A 363 16.81 18.85 -0.05
CA ARG A 363 18.02 19.41 0.58
C ARG A 363 19.29 18.62 0.26
N TYR A 364 19.20 17.30 0.18
CA TYR A 364 20.33 16.36 0.06
C TYR A 364 20.11 15.34 -1.06
N THR A 365 19.88 15.83 -2.28
CA THR A 365 19.53 14.99 -3.45
C THR A 365 20.49 13.83 -3.67
N SER A 366 21.82 14.04 -3.53
CA SER A 366 22.83 12.98 -3.73
C SER A 366 22.90 11.94 -2.60
N ARG A 367 22.18 12.15 -1.49
CA ARG A 367 22.13 11.27 -0.32
C ARG A 367 20.73 10.63 -0.13
N CYS A 368 19.83 10.84 -1.08
CA CYS A 368 18.49 10.27 -1.06
C CYS A 368 18.31 9.31 -2.24
N PHE A 369 17.91 8.08 -1.95
CA PHE A 369 17.79 7.01 -2.94
C PHE A 369 16.35 6.48 -2.96
N ASP A 370 15.67 6.68 -4.07
CA ASP A 370 14.43 6.00 -4.37
C ASP A 370 14.74 4.77 -5.22
N VAL A 371 14.45 3.60 -4.70
CA VAL A 371 14.75 2.30 -5.35
C VAL A 371 13.60 1.77 -6.22
N GLY A 372 12.54 2.56 -6.41
CA GLY A 372 11.28 2.10 -7.01
C GLY A 372 10.52 1.19 -6.06
N ILE A 373 9.50 0.48 -6.56
CA ILE A 373 8.72 -0.46 -5.72
C ILE A 373 9.52 -1.76 -5.53
N ALA A 374 10.57 -1.69 -4.71
CA ALA A 374 11.55 -2.76 -4.54
C ALA A 374 12.06 -2.81 -3.08
N GLU A 375 11.16 -3.13 -2.15
CA GLU A 375 11.44 -3.11 -0.71
C GLU A 375 12.60 -4.04 -0.33
N GLN A 376 12.67 -5.23 -0.91
CA GLN A 376 13.76 -6.19 -0.71
C GLN A 376 15.10 -5.57 -1.08
N HIS A 377 15.19 -4.98 -2.29
CA HIS A 377 16.38 -4.28 -2.75
C HIS A 377 16.71 -3.10 -1.82
N GLY A 378 15.72 -2.31 -1.40
CA GLY A 378 15.90 -1.17 -0.51
C GLY A 378 16.54 -1.56 0.82
N VAL A 379 16.14 -2.68 1.41
CA VAL A 379 16.73 -3.20 2.67
C VAL A 379 18.17 -3.67 2.43
N THR A 380 18.42 -4.52 1.44
CA THR A 380 19.78 -5.01 1.13
C THR A 380 20.72 -3.87 0.74
N PHE A 381 20.23 -2.90 -0.03
CA PHE A 381 20.99 -1.71 -0.41
C PHE A 381 21.36 -0.88 0.83
N SER A 382 20.41 -0.69 1.77
CA SER A 382 20.68 -0.03 3.05
C SER A 382 21.71 -0.79 3.89
N ALA A 383 21.63 -2.12 3.91
CA ALA A 383 22.63 -2.97 4.58
C ALA A 383 24.04 -2.73 4.04
N ALA A 384 24.19 -2.69 2.72
CA ALA A 384 25.48 -2.43 2.07
C ALA A 384 25.99 -1.00 2.33
N LEU A 385 25.12 0.02 2.34
CA LEU A 385 25.48 1.39 2.73
C LEU A 385 25.99 1.46 4.16
N ALA A 386 25.35 0.74 5.09
CA ALA A 386 25.80 0.64 6.48
C ALA A 386 27.16 -0.07 6.60
N ALA A 387 27.34 -1.18 5.89
CA ALA A 387 28.63 -1.88 5.83
C ALA A 387 29.74 -1.00 5.22
N GLY A 388 29.38 -0.08 4.32
CA GLY A 388 30.27 0.93 3.74
C GLY A 388 30.55 2.12 4.67
N GLY A 389 30.05 2.14 5.89
CA GLY A 389 30.30 3.17 6.92
C GLY A 389 29.39 4.39 6.85
N LEU A 390 28.27 4.31 6.10
CA LEU A 390 27.21 5.31 6.10
C LEU A 390 26.13 5.01 7.13
N LYS A 391 25.25 5.96 7.36
CA LYS A 391 24.10 5.85 8.29
C LYS A 391 22.78 5.86 7.50
N PRO A 392 22.38 4.72 6.92
CA PRO A 392 21.18 4.65 6.12
C PRO A 392 19.92 4.67 6.97
N PHE A 393 19.00 5.57 6.64
CA PHE A 393 17.61 5.55 7.08
C PHE A 393 16.77 4.89 5.99
N CYS A 394 16.36 3.65 6.24
CA CYS A 394 15.47 2.88 5.38
C CYS A 394 14.03 3.20 5.77
N ALA A 395 13.39 4.15 5.06
CA ALA A 395 12.07 4.64 5.37
C ALA A 395 11.01 3.95 4.51
N MET A 396 10.17 3.13 5.15
CA MET A 396 9.12 2.34 4.51
C MET A 396 7.85 2.34 5.35
N TYR A 397 6.70 2.07 4.71
CA TYR A 397 5.48 1.79 5.46
C TYR A 397 5.59 0.43 6.15
N SER A 398 5.01 0.33 7.35
CA SER A 398 4.99 -0.91 8.11
C SER A 398 4.50 -2.10 7.28
N THR A 399 3.38 -1.95 6.59
CA THR A 399 2.81 -3.02 5.74
C THR A 399 3.73 -3.41 4.57
N PHE A 400 4.49 -2.47 3.98
CA PHE A 400 5.37 -2.75 2.84
C PHE A 400 6.70 -3.37 3.27
N LEU A 401 7.19 -3.06 4.46
CA LEU A 401 8.41 -3.67 5.00
C LEU A 401 8.29 -5.19 5.16
N GLN A 402 7.07 -5.73 5.29
CA GLN A 402 6.82 -7.18 5.30
C GLN A 402 7.43 -7.88 4.07
N ARG A 403 7.44 -7.22 2.90
CA ARG A 403 8.03 -7.76 1.67
C ARG A 403 9.55 -7.87 1.74
N GLY A 404 10.20 -7.06 2.57
CA GLY A 404 11.65 -7.07 2.79
C GLY A 404 12.10 -7.80 4.05
N TYR A 405 11.23 -8.57 4.72
CA TYR A 405 11.54 -9.16 6.02
C TYR A 405 12.71 -10.17 5.96
N ASP A 406 12.79 -11.00 4.93
CA ASP A 406 13.94 -11.90 4.74
C ASP A 406 15.27 -11.13 4.71
N GLN A 407 15.31 -9.98 4.01
CA GLN A 407 16.50 -9.13 3.93
C GLN A 407 16.79 -8.43 5.27
N VAL A 408 15.75 -8.08 6.05
CA VAL A 408 15.97 -7.60 7.42
C VAL A 408 16.66 -8.66 8.28
N VAL A 409 16.23 -9.93 8.16
CA VAL A 409 16.85 -11.04 8.89
C VAL A 409 18.26 -11.33 8.39
N HIS A 410 18.37 -11.65 7.09
CA HIS A 410 19.61 -12.20 6.51
C HIS A 410 20.68 -11.14 6.26
N ASP A 411 20.30 -10.01 5.64
CA ASP A 411 21.27 -9.01 5.19
C ASP A 411 21.59 -7.98 6.27
N VAL A 412 20.70 -7.78 7.25
CA VAL A 412 20.88 -6.77 8.29
C VAL A 412 21.14 -7.39 9.66
N ALA A 413 20.17 -8.15 10.23
CA ALA A 413 20.22 -8.58 11.61
C ALA A 413 21.34 -9.60 11.87
N ILE A 414 21.47 -10.65 11.05
CA ILE A 414 22.54 -11.65 11.18
C ILE A 414 23.93 -11.01 11.13
N GLN A 415 24.08 -9.95 10.34
CA GLN A 415 25.36 -9.23 10.16
C GLN A 415 25.53 -8.07 11.15
N ARG A 416 24.53 -7.81 12.00
CA ARG A 416 24.48 -6.69 12.98
C ARG A 416 24.78 -5.33 12.33
N LEU A 417 24.32 -5.13 11.10
CA LEU A 417 24.55 -3.88 10.39
C LEU A 417 23.64 -2.76 10.92
N PRO A 418 24.19 -1.55 11.16
CA PRO A 418 23.45 -0.44 11.78
C PRO A 418 22.54 0.26 10.76
N VAL A 419 21.54 -0.45 10.26
CA VAL A 419 20.46 0.12 9.45
C VAL A 419 19.39 0.72 10.37
N ARG A 420 18.92 1.94 10.04
CA ARG A 420 17.87 2.65 10.74
C ARG A 420 16.56 2.50 9.98
N PHE A 421 15.65 1.69 10.50
CA PHE A 421 14.32 1.50 9.90
C PHE A 421 13.35 2.56 10.44
N ALA A 422 12.98 3.52 9.60
CA ALA A 422 11.91 4.48 9.88
C ALA A 422 10.59 3.93 9.35
N ILE A 423 9.75 3.43 10.25
CA ILE A 423 8.54 2.67 9.91
C ILE A 423 7.32 3.58 10.02
N ASP A 424 6.89 4.12 8.90
CA ASP A 424 5.69 4.94 8.80
C ASP A 424 4.43 4.07 8.67
N ARG A 425 3.25 4.60 8.97
CA ARG A 425 1.95 3.92 8.93
C ARG A 425 1.86 2.71 9.86
N ALA A 426 2.44 2.83 11.06
CA ALA A 426 2.25 1.84 12.11
C ALA A 426 0.80 1.83 12.62
N GLY A 427 0.29 0.66 13.03
CA GLY A 427 -1.07 0.50 13.53
C GLY A 427 -2.15 0.58 12.43
N LEU A 428 -3.34 1.02 12.80
CA LEU A 428 -4.50 1.12 11.90
C LEU A 428 -4.46 2.45 11.13
N VAL A 429 -4.63 2.38 9.80
CA VAL A 429 -4.31 3.49 8.88
C VAL A 429 -5.52 4.17 8.24
N GLY A 430 -6.73 3.72 8.54
CA GLY A 430 -7.96 4.37 8.06
C GLY A 430 -8.46 3.81 6.73
N ALA A 431 -8.70 4.70 5.77
CA ALA A 431 -9.46 4.46 4.55
C ALA A 431 -8.89 3.38 3.60
N ASP A 432 -7.63 2.98 3.75
CA ASP A 432 -7.01 1.91 2.95
C ASP A 432 -7.17 0.52 3.57
N GLY A 433 -7.67 0.46 4.81
CA GLY A 433 -8.11 -0.76 5.49
C GLY A 433 -6.99 -1.75 5.83
N ALA A 434 -7.38 -3.01 5.91
CA ALA A 434 -6.54 -4.12 6.38
C ALA A 434 -5.23 -4.29 5.61
N THR A 435 -5.23 -4.01 4.31
CA THR A 435 -4.06 -4.20 3.43
C THR A 435 -2.93 -3.21 3.69
N HIS A 436 -3.24 -2.06 4.32
CA HIS A 436 -2.28 -1.02 4.63
C HIS A 436 -2.02 -0.88 6.13
N ALA A 437 -2.70 -1.65 6.99
CA ALA A 437 -2.50 -1.64 8.42
C ALA A 437 -1.09 -2.14 8.81
N GLY A 438 -0.42 -1.40 9.66
CA GLY A 438 0.89 -1.72 10.24
C GLY A 438 0.74 -2.56 11.50
N SER A 439 0.23 -3.78 11.37
CA SER A 439 -0.17 -4.60 12.52
C SER A 439 0.91 -5.57 13.00
N PHE A 440 1.94 -5.87 12.18
CA PHE A 440 2.79 -7.04 12.41
C PHE A 440 4.26 -6.71 12.66
N ASP A 441 4.71 -5.48 12.40
CA ASP A 441 6.12 -5.06 12.48
C ASP A 441 6.73 -5.25 13.88
N ILE A 442 5.97 -4.97 14.96
CA ILE A 442 6.46 -5.20 16.32
C ILE A 442 6.79 -6.68 16.49
N ALA A 443 5.87 -7.58 16.14
CA ALA A 443 6.03 -9.01 16.35
C ALA A 443 7.23 -9.58 15.57
N TYR A 444 7.36 -9.25 14.26
CA TYR A 444 8.42 -9.84 13.46
C TYR A 444 9.79 -9.18 13.63
N LEU A 445 9.86 -7.92 14.09
CA LEU A 445 11.14 -7.27 14.38
C LEU A 445 11.65 -7.58 15.80
N SER A 446 10.75 -7.62 16.79
CA SER A 446 11.16 -7.82 18.18
C SER A 446 11.70 -9.23 18.47
N ASN A 447 11.44 -10.22 17.61
CA ASN A 447 12.00 -11.56 17.77
C ASN A 447 13.43 -11.70 17.23
N LEU A 448 13.94 -10.70 16.47
CA LEU A 448 15.28 -10.76 15.89
C LEU A 448 16.37 -10.44 16.94
N PRO A 449 17.45 -11.23 17.02
CA PRO A 449 18.59 -10.90 17.86
C PRO A 449 19.16 -9.52 17.58
N ASP A 450 19.62 -8.82 18.59
CA ASP A 450 20.28 -7.50 18.53
C ASP A 450 19.49 -6.36 17.84
N MET A 451 18.24 -6.59 17.46
CA MET A 451 17.35 -5.55 16.92
C MET A 451 16.84 -4.66 18.04
N VAL A 452 16.99 -3.34 17.89
CA VAL A 452 16.33 -2.35 18.76
C VAL A 452 15.00 -1.96 18.13
N VAL A 453 13.90 -1.98 18.89
CA VAL A 453 12.54 -1.65 18.41
C VAL A 453 11.89 -0.61 19.30
N MET A 454 11.59 0.56 18.75
CA MET A 454 10.97 1.70 19.43
C MET A 454 9.61 2.04 18.82
N ALA A 455 8.72 2.64 19.63
CA ALA A 455 7.47 3.23 19.15
C ALA A 455 7.25 4.61 19.78
N ALA A 456 7.05 5.63 18.95
CA ALA A 456 6.80 6.98 19.41
C ALA A 456 5.40 7.10 20.03
N ALA A 457 5.32 7.58 21.25
CA ALA A 457 4.07 7.86 21.94
C ALA A 457 3.38 9.14 21.41
N ASP A 458 4.19 10.10 20.99
CA ASP A 458 3.80 11.39 20.42
C ASP A 458 4.85 11.90 19.43
N GLU A 459 4.60 13.05 18.82
CA GLU A 459 5.50 13.65 17.82
C GLU A 459 6.81 14.16 18.42
N ALA A 460 6.88 14.51 19.71
CA ALA A 460 8.12 14.91 20.38
C ALA A 460 9.02 13.68 20.64
N GLU A 461 8.44 12.55 21.08
CA GLU A 461 9.17 11.30 21.22
C GLU A 461 9.76 10.83 19.87
N LEU A 462 9.05 11.08 18.74
CA LEU A 462 9.61 10.77 17.43
C LEU A 462 10.91 11.54 17.15
N VAL A 463 10.98 12.82 17.53
CA VAL A 463 12.22 13.62 17.39
C VAL A 463 13.37 12.99 18.20
N HIS A 464 13.12 12.56 19.43
CA HIS A 464 14.11 11.88 20.29
C HIS A 464 14.52 10.53 19.69
N MET A 465 13.58 9.75 19.11
CA MET A 465 13.88 8.46 18.50
C MET A 465 14.72 8.59 17.23
N VAL A 466 14.51 9.63 16.42
CA VAL A 466 15.38 9.90 15.27
C VAL A 466 16.81 10.23 15.73
N ALA A 467 16.98 11.10 16.73
CA ALA A 467 18.30 11.41 17.29
C ALA A 467 18.98 10.16 17.88
N THR A 468 18.21 9.31 18.58
CA THR A 468 18.69 8.03 19.12
C THR A 468 19.16 7.11 17.99
N ALA A 469 18.39 6.98 16.93
CA ALA A 469 18.76 6.15 15.77
C ALA A 469 20.01 6.69 15.05
N VAL A 470 20.21 8.01 14.97
CA VAL A 470 21.45 8.61 14.43
C VAL A 470 22.66 8.23 15.27
N ALA A 471 22.52 8.22 16.61
CA ALA A 471 23.61 7.95 17.54
C ALA A 471 23.93 6.45 17.70
N TYR A 472 23.00 5.57 17.33
CA TYR A 472 23.13 4.12 17.57
C TYR A 472 23.82 3.43 16.40
N ASP A 473 25.03 2.89 16.62
CA ASP A 473 25.86 2.21 15.61
C ASP A 473 26.17 0.73 15.95
N ASP A 474 25.62 0.19 17.08
CA ASP A 474 25.95 -1.16 17.56
C ASP A 474 25.16 -2.29 16.85
N GLY A 475 24.16 -1.95 16.04
CA GLY A 475 23.34 -2.90 15.31
C GLY A 475 22.10 -2.24 14.69
N PRO A 476 21.14 -3.03 14.18
CA PRO A 476 19.94 -2.50 13.57
C PRO A 476 18.98 -1.88 14.60
N ILE A 477 18.36 -0.77 14.22
CA ILE A 477 17.40 -0.05 15.04
C ILE A 477 16.18 0.33 14.23
N ALA A 478 14.99 0.09 14.77
CA ALA A 478 13.71 0.44 14.18
C ALA A 478 12.92 1.36 15.11
N PHE A 479 12.27 2.37 14.53
CA PHE A 479 11.28 3.17 15.22
C PHE A 479 10.04 3.34 14.36
N ARG A 480 8.87 3.17 14.99
CA ARG A 480 7.58 3.17 14.32
C ARG A 480 6.71 4.33 14.78
N TYR A 481 5.93 4.86 13.85
CA TYR A 481 5.00 5.96 14.09
C TYR A 481 3.77 5.85 13.17
N PRO A 482 2.60 6.39 13.61
CA PRO A 482 1.35 6.20 12.88
C PRO A 482 1.20 7.13 11.68
N ARG A 483 0.23 6.84 10.85
CA ARG A 483 -0.31 7.79 9.87
C ARG A 483 -1.12 8.86 10.59
N GLY A 484 -0.93 10.12 10.22
CA GLY A 484 -1.77 11.24 10.67
C GLY A 484 -1.00 12.31 11.41
N GLU A 485 -1.80 13.15 12.05
CA GLU A 485 -1.30 14.30 12.82
C GLU A 485 -0.87 13.85 14.22
N GLY A 486 0.07 14.59 14.80
CA GLY A 486 0.43 14.45 16.21
C GLY A 486 -0.71 14.83 17.16
N VAL A 487 -0.43 14.72 18.46
CA VAL A 487 -1.41 15.06 19.51
C VAL A 487 -1.33 16.54 19.90
N GLY A 488 -0.36 17.29 19.40
CA GLY A 488 -0.21 18.74 19.63
C GLY A 488 0.73 19.08 20.79
N VAL A 489 1.69 18.23 21.09
CA VAL A 489 2.75 18.54 22.07
C VAL A 489 3.80 19.47 21.48
N ASP A 490 4.46 20.24 22.33
CA ASP A 490 5.58 21.09 21.92
C ASP A 490 6.75 20.23 21.42
N LEU A 491 7.24 20.55 20.23
CA LEU A 491 8.40 19.85 19.67
C LEU A 491 9.69 20.43 20.26
N PRO A 492 10.65 19.57 20.66
CA PRO A 492 11.97 20.03 21.05
C PRO A 492 12.72 20.59 19.83
N GLU A 493 13.55 21.62 20.04
CA GLU A 493 14.42 22.16 18.99
C GLU A 493 15.41 21.11 18.47
N ARG A 494 15.77 20.17 19.33
CA ARG A 494 16.66 19.04 19.01
C ARG A 494 16.25 17.80 19.78
N GLY A 495 16.38 16.62 19.14
CA GLY A 495 16.19 15.35 19.79
C GLY A 495 17.30 15.04 20.83
N GLU A 496 16.89 14.50 21.95
CA GLU A 496 17.80 13.90 22.93
C GLU A 496 18.01 12.42 22.59
N VAL A 497 19.23 11.92 22.81
CA VAL A 497 19.52 10.50 22.63
C VAL A 497 18.96 9.74 23.84
N LEU A 498 18.00 8.88 23.59
CA LEU A 498 17.38 8.05 24.61
C LEU A 498 18.32 6.92 25.05
N GLU A 499 18.31 6.61 26.33
CA GLU A 499 18.99 5.40 26.83
C GLU A 499 18.26 4.16 26.31
N ILE A 500 18.97 3.31 25.58
CA ILE A 500 18.41 2.10 24.96
C ILE A 500 17.80 1.18 26.01
N GLY A 501 16.53 0.80 25.80
CA GLY A 501 15.81 -0.09 26.72
C GLY A 501 15.28 0.62 27.97
N LYS A 502 15.17 1.95 27.97
CA LYS A 502 14.59 2.71 29.09
C LYS A 502 13.27 3.36 28.72
N GLY A 503 12.23 2.99 29.46
CA GLY A 503 10.94 3.65 29.46
C GLY A 503 10.92 4.93 30.27
N ARG A 504 9.76 5.55 30.36
CA ARG A 504 9.53 6.74 31.22
C ARG A 504 8.23 6.61 32.00
N MET A 505 8.26 7.08 33.25
CA MET A 505 7.05 7.21 34.07
C MET A 505 6.29 8.47 33.65
N ILE A 506 5.00 8.32 33.33
CA ILE A 506 4.11 9.43 32.96
C ILE A 506 3.29 9.89 34.17
N GLN A 507 2.74 8.94 34.93
CA GLN A 507 1.90 9.22 36.09
C GLN A 507 2.10 8.15 37.15
N ALA A 508 2.32 8.58 38.38
CA ALA A 508 2.29 7.68 39.54
C ALA A 508 0.83 7.45 39.98
N GLY A 509 0.53 6.23 40.39
CA GLY A 509 -0.79 5.82 40.87
C GLY A 509 -0.71 4.62 41.76
N SER A 510 -1.78 3.80 41.81
CA SER A 510 -1.85 2.60 42.61
C SER A 510 -2.76 1.56 41.99
N ARG A 511 -2.74 0.34 42.54
CA ARG A 511 -3.57 -0.81 42.17
C ARG A 511 -3.35 -1.36 40.75
N VAL A 512 -3.33 -0.53 39.71
CA VAL A 512 -3.12 -0.96 38.34
C VAL A 512 -2.04 -0.13 37.66
N ALA A 513 -1.10 -0.81 37.01
CA ALA A 513 -0.13 -0.20 36.12
C ALA A 513 -0.54 -0.41 34.66
N ILE A 514 -0.51 0.66 33.87
CA ILE A 514 -0.72 0.61 32.42
C ILE A 514 0.59 0.97 31.74
N LEU A 515 1.15 0.03 31.02
CA LEU A 515 2.39 0.18 30.28
C LEU A 515 2.06 0.31 28.78
N SER A 516 2.15 1.52 28.26
CA SER A 516 1.83 1.85 26.88
C SER A 516 3.06 1.75 25.98
N PHE A 517 2.87 1.23 24.77
CA PHE A 517 3.89 1.21 23.74
C PHE A 517 3.34 1.87 22.46
N GLY A 518 3.80 3.09 22.17
CA GLY A 518 3.35 3.89 21.03
C GLY A 518 2.15 4.79 21.35
N THR A 519 1.44 5.23 20.30
CA THR A 519 0.52 6.37 20.35
C THR A 519 -0.79 6.13 21.11
N ARG A 520 -1.08 4.89 21.55
CA ARG A 520 -2.22 4.66 22.46
C ARG A 520 -2.05 5.32 23.83
N LEU A 521 -0.85 5.88 24.12
CA LEU A 521 -0.63 6.62 25.38
C LEU A 521 -1.65 7.74 25.58
N ALA A 522 -2.01 8.48 24.54
CA ALA A 522 -3.02 9.55 24.62
C ALA A 522 -4.40 9.01 25.04
N GLU A 523 -4.79 7.82 24.57
CA GLU A 523 -6.06 7.19 24.96
C GLU A 523 -5.99 6.62 26.39
N VAL A 524 -4.81 6.12 26.80
CA VAL A 524 -4.56 5.70 28.20
C VAL A 524 -4.72 6.88 29.15
N GLN A 525 -4.19 8.04 28.82
CA GLN A 525 -4.33 9.27 29.64
C GLN A 525 -5.80 9.71 29.77
N LYS A 526 -6.55 9.71 28.66
CA LYS A 526 -8.02 9.98 28.71
C LYS A 526 -8.77 8.96 29.56
N ALA A 527 -8.42 7.68 29.45
CA ALA A 527 -9.02 6.64 30.30
C ALA A 527 -8.69 6.85 31.79
N ALA A 528 -7.46 7.30 32.10
CA ALA A 528 -7.06 7.61 33.48
C ALA A 528 -7.86 8.78 34.06
N GLU A 529 -8.15 9.83 33.28
CA GLU A 529 -9.02 10.93 33.70
C GLU A 529 -10.44 10.43 34.05
N ALA A 530 -11.00 9.54 33.22
CA ALA A 530 -12.29 8.94 33.50
C ALA A 530 -12.28 8.04 34.74
N LEU A 531 -11.19 7.26 34.94
CA LEU A 531 -11.00 6.42 36.13
C LEU A 531 -10.81 7.24 37.40
N ALA A 532 -10.14 8.42 37.33
CA ALA A 532 -9.95 9.32 38.47
C ALA A 532 -11.31 9.79 39.05
N SER A 533 -12.29 10.03 38.20
CA SER A 533 -13.67 10.37 38.63
C SER A 533 -14.34 9.23 39.45
N LYS A 534 -13.82 7.99 39.34
CA LYS A 534 -14.26 6.79 40.06
C LYS A 534 -13.34 6.44 41.22
N GLY A 535 -12.40 7.33 41.59
CA GLY A 535 -11.45 7.14 42.68
C GLY A 535 -10.32 6.16 42.34
N ILE A 536 -10.03 5.91 41.07
CA ILE A 536 -8.96 5.02 40.62
C ILE A 536 -7.92 5.86 39.87
N THR A 537 -6.72 5.92 40.40
CA THR A 537 -5.58 6.59 39.76
C THR A 537 -4.59 5.50 39.32
N PRO A 538 -4.55 5.13 38.01
CA PRO A 538 -3.59 4.14 37.52
C PRO A 538 -2.19 4.73 37.48
N THR A 539 -1.17 3.87 37.67
CA THR A 539 0.19 4.19 37.26
C THR A 539 0.27 4.07 35.73
N ILE A 540 0.85 5.06 35.06
CA ILE A 540 1.01 5.08 33.60
C ILE A 540 2.50 5.21 33.28
N ALA A 541 3.02 4.30 32.45
CA ALA A 541 4.37 4.36 31.92
C ALA A 541 4.34 4.22 30.38
N ASP A 542 5.25 4.92 29.74
CA ASP A 542 5.57 4.76 28.32
C ASP A 542 6.80 3.86 28.19
N ALA A 543 6.60 2.73 27.56
CA ALA A 543 7.66 1.73 27.42
C ALA A 543 8.78 2.17 26.47
N ARG A 544 8.51 3.04 25.49
CA ARG A 544 9.43 3.48 24.43
C ARG A 544 10.02 2.34 23.60
N PHE A 545 10.42 1.23 24.23
CA PHE A 545 11.11 0.09 23.62
C PHE A 545 10.33 -1.21 23.80
N ALA A 546 10.06 -1.90 22.69
CA ALA A 546 9.64 -3.31 22.74
C ALA A 546 10.87 -4.22 22.86
N LYS A 547 12.03 -3.75 22.40
CA LYS A 547 13.31 -4.47 22.51
C LYS A 547 14.48 -3.47 22.50
N PRO A 548 15.41 -3.58 23.47
CA PRO A 548 15.26 -4.37 24.70
C PRO A 548 14.18 -3.80 25.61
N LEU A 549 13.56 -4.64 26.44
CA LEU A 549 12.59 -4.21 27.45
C LEU A 549 13.30 -3.49 28.62
N ASP A 550 12.66 -2.47 29.22
CA ASP A 550 13.04 -1.95 30.52
C ASP A 550 12.60 -2.94 31.64
N GLN A 551 13.41 -3.96 31.81
CA GLN A 551 13.12 -5.03 32.78
C GLN A 551 12.95 -4.49 34.21
N ALA A 552 13.78 -3.52 34.62
CA ALA A 552 13.72 -2.94 35.96
C ALA A 552 12.37 -2.27 36.21
N MET A 553 11.94 -1.39 35.29
CA MET A 553 10.65 -0.71 35.39
C MET A 553 9.49 -1.71 35.35
N ILE A 554 9.52 -2.69 34.45
CA ILE A 554 8.45 -3.70 34.32
C ILE A 554 8.31 -4.51 35.58
N LEU A 555 9.41 -4.99 36.16
CA LEU A 555 9.40 -5.80 37.39
C LEU A 555 8.98 -4.99 38.63
N GLU A 556 9.38 -3.73 38.73
CA GLU A 556 8.93 -2.81 39.76
C GLU A 556 7.41 -2.58 39.68
N LEU A 557 6.88 -2.26 38.47
CA LEU A 557 5.46 -2.08 38.26
C LEU A 557 4.67 -3.35 38.56
N ALA A 558 5.17 -4.51 38.14
CA ALA A 558 4.51 -5.80 38.40
C ALA A 558 4.48 -6.19 39.87
N SER A 559 5.54 -5.87 40.64
CA SER A 559 5.61 -6.20 42.07
C SER A 559 4.87 -5.21 42.99
N SER A 560 4.61 -4.00 42.50
CA SER A 560 3.98 -2.92 43.29
C SER A 560 2.48 -2.73 43.04
N HIS A 561 1.88 -3.46 42.09
CA HIS A 561 0.47 -3.30 41.69
C HIS A 561 -0.29 -4.65 41.74
N GLU A 562 -1.60 -4.57 41.92
CA GLU A 562 -2.52 -5.74 41.84
C GLU A 562 -2.67 -6.26 40.40
N ALA A 563 -2.56 -5.34 39.45
CA ALA A 563 -2.74 -5.64 38.04
C ALA A 563 -1.78 -4.82 37.15
N MET A 564 -1.39 -5.42 36.05
CA MET A 564 -0.65 -4.76 34.98
C MET A 564 -1.37 -4.95 33.65
N ILE A 565 -1.49 -3.87 32.88
CA ILE A 565 -2.05 -3.87 31.52
C ILE A 565 -0.97 -3.35 30.58
N THR A 566 -0.69 -4.08 29.51
CA THR A 566 0.10 -3.56 28.37
C THR A 566 -0.83 -3.17 27.23
N ILE A 567 -0.48 -2.12 26.48
CA ILE A 567 -1.24 -1.71 25.30
C ILE A 567 -0.29 -1.34 24.15
N GLU A 568 -0.56 -1.88 22.95
CA GLU A 568 0.22 -1.65 21.73
C GLU A 568 -0.66 -1.70 20.48
N GLU A 569 -0.27 -0.96 19.44
CA GLU A 569 -0.93 -0.98 18.12
C GLU A 569 -0.34 -2.09 17.23
N GLY A 570 -0.27 -3.30 17.74
CA GLY A 570 0.30 -4.47 17.10
C GLY A 570 -0.53 -5.72 17.34
N ALA A 571 -0.28 -6.77 16.57
CA ALA A 571 -0.87 -8.08 16.75
C ALA A 571 -0.25 -8.80 17.95
N ILE A 572 -0.87 -9.91 18.38
CA ILE A 572 -0.29 -10.83 19.34
C ILE A 572 1.12 -11.27 18.89
N GLY A 573 2.03 -11.49 19.82
CA GLY A 573 3.45 -11.76 19.54
C GLY A 573 4.35 -10.52 19.61
N GLY A 574 3.76 -9.33 19.81
CA GLY A 574 4.48 -8.07 19.97
C GLY A 574 4.91 -7.77 21.40
N PHE A 575 4.89 -6.48 21.76
CA PHE A 575 5.40 -5.94 23.03
C PHE A 575 4.77 -6.62 24.25
N GLY A 576 3.44 -6.72 24.33
CA GLY A 576 2.77 -7.35 25.47
C GLY A 576 3.12 -8.82 25.65
N SER A 577 3.41 -9.55 24.57
CA SER A 577 3.86 -10.93 24.61
C SER A 577 5.28 -11.03 25.19
N HIS A 578 6.19 -10.12 24.82
CA HIS A 578 7.54 -10.08 25.40
C HIS A 578 7.52 -9.71 26.89
N VAL A 579 6.64 -8.79 27.30
CA VAL A 579 6.43 -8.47 28.72
C VAL A 579 5.90 -9.69 29.47
N ALA A 580 4.89 -10.39 28.94
CA ALA A 580 4.36 -11.61 29.55
C ALA A 580 5.42 -12.70 29.71
N GLN A 581 6.26 -12.90 28.68
CA GLN A 581 7.38 -13.84 28.72
C GLN A 581 8.38 -13.46 29.86
N LEU A 582 8.76 -12.18 29.94
CA LEU A 582 9.64 -11.69 31.01
C LEU A 582 9.05 -11.98 32.40
N LEU A 583 7.77 -11.66 32.61
CA LEU A 583 7.11 -11.88 33.90
C LEU A 583 7.02 -13.38 34.27
N ALA A 584 6.80 -14.25 33.29
CA ALA A 584 6.78 -15.69 33.44
C ALA A 584 8.18 -16.22 33.84
N ASP A 585 9.22 -15.83 33.07
CA ASP A 585 10.60 -16.27 33.29
C ASP A 585 11.15 -15.82 34.67
N GLN A 586 10.68 -14.68 35.17
CA GLN A 586 11.03 -14.16 36.50
C GLN A 586 10.13 -14.67 37.63
N GLY A 587 9.18 -15.57 37.37
CA GLY A 587 8.26 -16.12 38.36
C GLY A 587 7.26 -15.11 38.94
N ILE A 588 7.09 -13.95 38.31
CA ILE A 588 6.21 -12.87 38.81
C ILE A 588 4.75 -13.32 38.86
N PHE A 589 4.32 -14.16 37.92
CA PHE A 589 2.95 -14.70 37.93
C PHE A 589 2.63 -15.56 39.17
N ASP A 590 3.64 -16.12 39.84
CA ASP A 590 3.47 -16.89 41.06
C ASP A 590 3.02 -16.02 42.26
N SER A 591 3.22 -14.68 42.18
CA SER A 591 2.75 -13.72 43.17
C SER A 591 1.26 -13.39 43.05
N GLY A 592 0.58 -13.86 42.02
CA GLY A 592 -0.85 -13.64 41.79
C GLY A 592 -1.21 -12.33 41.10
N ILE A 593 -0.25 -11.62 40.48
CA ILE A 593 -0.54 -10.42 39.69
C ILE A 593 -1.49 -10.75 38.53
N LYS A 594 -2.45 -9.87 38.31
CA LYS A 594 -3.36 -9.97 37.16
C LYS A 594 -2.76 -9.25 35.96
N PHE A 595 -2.37 -9.99 34.94
CA PHE A 595 -1.84 -9.42 33.69
C PHE A 595 -2.85 -9.47 32.56
N ARG A 596 -2.95 -8.38 31.78
CA ARG A 596 -3.72 -8.31 30.54
C ARG A 596 -2.93 -7.57 29.47
N SER A 597 -2.95 -8.10 28.25
CA SER A 597 -2.39 -7.43 27.07
C SER A 597 -3.52 -6.94 26.17
N MET A 598 -3.50 -5.66 25.83
CA MET A 598 -4.38 -5.06 24.85
C MET A 598 -3.62 -4.93 23.54
N VAL A 599 -4.03 -5.72 22.56
CA VAL A 599 -3.43 -5.83 21.21
C VAL A 599 -4.54 -5.74 20.16
N LEU A 600 -4.19 -5.58 18.90
CA LEU A 600 -5.17 -5.69 17.82
C LEU A 600 -5.80 -7.09 17.82
N PRO A 601 -7.12 -7.21 17.61
CA PRO A 601 -7.80 -8.50 17.63
C PRO A 601 -7.32 -9.40 16.48
N ASP A 602 -7.49 -10.72 16.63
CA ASP A 602 -7.15 -11.73 15.61
C ASP A 602 -8.14 -11.70 14.44
N THR A 603 -8.25 -10.53 13.82
CA THR A 603 -9.08 -10.29 12.63
C THR A 603 -8.54 -9.10 11.83
N PHE A 604 -8.73 -9.14 10.52
CA PHE A 604 -8.44 -7.99 9.67
C PHE A 604 -9.57 -6.95 9.77
N ILE A 605 -9.23 -5.74 10.24
CA ILE A 605 -10.20 -4.64 10.37
C ILE A 605 -10.29 -3.91 9.03
N ASP A 606 -11.49 -3.85 8.47
CA ASP A 606 -11.78 -3.18 7.20
C ASP A 606 -11.63 -1.65 7.30
N GLN A 607 -11.67 -0.99 6.15
CA GLN A 607 -11.51 0.45 6.02
C GLN A 607 -12.57 1.25 6.81
N SER A 608 -12.11 2.24 7.55
CA SER A 608 -12.95 3.22 8.25
C SER A 608 -12.12 4.46 8.63
N GLY A 609 -12.68 5.38 9.40
CA GLY A 609 -11.89 6.37 10.12
C GLY A 609 -10.99 5.70 11.16
N PRO A 610 -9.77 6.22 11.45
CA PRO A 610 -8.89 5.60 12.45
C PRO A 610 -9.55 5.41 13.82
N ALA A 611 -10.32 6.39 14.29
CA ALA A 611 -11.03 6.30 15.58
C ALA A 611 -12.03 5.13 15.61
N ASP A 612 -12.82 4.94 14.53
CA ASP A 612 -13.76 3.81 14.42
C ASP A 612 -13.01 2.47 14.37
N MET A 613 -11.88 2.41 13.66
CA MET A 613 -11.09 1.18 13.57
C MET A 613 -10.53 0.80 14.95
N TYR A 614 -10.05 1.77 15.74
CA TYR A 614 -9.58 1.52 17.11
C TYR A 614 -10.72 1.24 18.09
N GLU A 615 -11.95 1.74 17.83
CA GLU A 615 -13.13 1.33 18.57
C GLU A 615 -13.46 -0.15 18.33
N ILE A 616 -13.44 -0.59 17.06
CA ILE A 616 -13.61 -2.01 16.70
C ILE A 616 -12.49 -2.86 17.33
N ALA A 617 -11.26 -2.34 17.38
CA ALA A 617 -10.14 -3.02 18.01
C ALA A 617 -10.22 -3.05 19.55
N GLY A 618 -11.13 -2.29 20.17
CA GLY A 618 -11.26 -2.21 21.62
C GLY A 618 -10.12 -1.43 22.30
N MET A 619 -9.57 -0.40 21.65
CA MET A 619 -8.34 0.27 22.06
C MET A 619 -8.47 1.79 22.28
N ASN A 620 -9.70 2.31 22.32
CA ASN A 620 -9.98 3.71 22.70
C ASN A 620 -10.17 3.84 24.22
N ALA A 621 -10.18 5.06 24.73
CA ALA A 621 -10.26 5.35 26.16
C ALA A 621 -11.40 4.62 26.91
N PRO A 622 -12.64 4.54 26.37
CA PRO A 622 -13.71 3.81 27.07
C PRO A 622 -13.43 2.32 27.24
N GLN A 623 -12.81 1.69 26.24
CA GLN A 623 -12.48 0.25 26.29
C GLN A 623 -11.28 -0.01 27.22
N ILE A 624 -10.31 0.91 27.27
CA ILE A 624 -9.19 0.86 28.23
C ILE A 624 -9.73 1.00 29.65
N GLU A 625 -10.62 1.97 29.90
CA GLU A 625 -11.28 2.14 31.19
C GLU A 625 -12.04 0.87 31.60
N ALA A 626 -12.86 0.31 30.70
CA ALA A 626 -13.58 -0.94 30.95
C ALA A 626 -12.64 -2.10 31.30
N LYS A 627 -11.51 -2.21 30.61
CA LYS A 627 -10.50 -3.25 30.88
C LYS A 627 -9.86 -3.08 32.27
N VAL A 628 -9.60 -1.86 32.71
CA VAL A 628 -9.10 -1.58 34.07
C VAL A 628 -10.12 -2.01 35.12
N LEU A 629 -11.41 -1.64 34.94
CA LEU A 629 -12.47 -2.01 35.87
C LEU A 629 -12.67 -3.53 35.92
N GLU A 630 -12.65 -4.19 34.77
CA GLU A 630 -12.74 -5.66 34.65
C GLU A 630 -11.62 -6.36 35.45
N VAL A 631 -10.38 -5.97 35.23
CA VAL A 631 -9.22 -6.63 35.88
C VAL A 631 -9.20 -6.39 37.38
N LEU A 632 -9.68 -5.24 37.84
CA LEU A 632 -9.81 -4.92 39.27
C LEU A 632 -11.06 -5.56 39.91
N GLY A 633 -11.94 -6.19 39.12
CA GLY A 633 -13.18 -6.82 39.62
C GLY A 633 -14.23 -5.81 40.09
N ILE A 634 -14.18 -4.59 39.55
CA ILE A 634 -15.13 -3.51 39.83
C ILE A 634 -16.29 -3.60 38.85
N ALA A 635 -17.50 -3.88 39.34
CA ALA A 635 -18.68 -3.98 38.49
C ALA A 635 -18.98 -2.65 37.79
N THR A 636 -19.06 -2.66 36.46
CA THR A 636 -19.62 -1.55 35.68
C THR A 636 -21.12 -1.48 35.95
N ILE A 637 -21.62 -0.31 36.36
CA ILE A 637 -23.06 -0.08 36.54
C ILE A 637 -23.70 -0.18 35.14
N GLY A 638 -24.19 -1.36 34.77
CA GLY A 638 -24.85 -1.60 33.47
C GLY A 638 -25.00 -3.06 33.05
N GLU A 639 -24.17 -3.97 33.53
CA GLU A 639 -24.36 -5.40 33.26
C GLU A 639 -25.06 -6.11 34.43
N LYS A 640 -26.40 -6.07 34.43
CA LYS A 640 -27.16 -7.13 35.10
C LYS A 640 -26.83 -8.43 34.37
N ARG A 641 -26.15 -9.37 35.08
CA ARG A 641 -26.03 -10.77 34.63
C ARG A 641 -27.45 -11.25 34.18
N ALA A 642 -27.61 -11.53 32.89
CA ALA A 642 -28.68 -12.34 32.36
C ALA A 642 -28.31 -13.82 32.52
#